data_b9f4b814d0af9154398b2e8b18749337
#
_entry.id   b9f4b814d0af9154398b2e8b18749337
#
_cell.length_a   1.000
_cell.length_b   1.000
_cell.length_c   1.000
_cell.angle_alpha   90.00
_cell.angle_beta   90.00
_cell.angle_gamma   90.00
#
_symmetry.space_group_name_H-M   'P 1'
#
loop_
_entity.id
_entity.type
_entity.pdbx_description
1 polymer ?
#
loop_
_entity_poly.entity_id
_entity_poly.type
_entity_poly.pdbx_seq_one_letter_code
_entity_poly.pdbx_strand_id
1 'polypeptide(L)'
;MTFISNIQSVAKYESKLLIRSWFFRVFTVLAVTIITFFNFQLFVSEDSGGFWIATAIPSNIPYLILLLLNTGQAVIAIFLASDFLKRDKKLDTSEVFYVRPLSNAEYVIGKIWGNLRVFLLLNLIIMAITAAFNLTLGEVDWMAYLLYFLLISVPTLIFIIGLAIFLMLVLKNQALTFVLLLGYIGLTVFYIEDKLYYLFDYMAYSLPLVKSSIVGFSNWEVILNHRGIYFLAGLAFVFFTISLFRRLPNSSHSNYPWLVISFCTLMLAFVCGYWHIHSILYQSDIRATYTKINNQYVSTPKMFIHEYDLSVEQHPEDFLSEVTVKGVALDSSAVFTFCLNPGLTIHSVHSAGQQLKFKRDKQIVLVDFGTKHAKGDTISATFRYDGQIDNSFCYLDIPPEVLQASNKKFLFNIDKQYSFQTKNYLMLTPETYWYPRAGTSYSDKNPDWQQTYFSNYRLKVKPLPGLVPLSQGEGKCDEEGVYSFKGDYPSQTLSLVIGDYQQKSAYADSILYSVWHLRDHDYFTASFDSIHDTIPWLIRNVKEQLARQYKLDYPFKRFSIVEVPVQFASYERAWSQAQETVQPEMVLFPEKGAIFWELDVKRQVKNHIRWSGNNEISLQEAQMRTFSNFAWMFLQTEGDYNFSSGSRGRGNLSSTANPYFLFPQIYNFRYNIYSSEWPVANRAIELYLQKKSENEGWERQINGLSNNEKANLLLEKHTFKELLADVEQRNLQNNIVGLEASRLFARSEINMGV
;
A
#
# COMPACT_ATOMS: atom_id res chain seq x y z
N MET A 1 44.05 10.38 -30.04
CA MET A 1 42.84 9.63 -29.69
C MET A 1 41.99 10.50 -28.77
N THR A 2 40.70 10.49 -28.97
CA THR A 2 39.77 11.26 -28.10
C THR A 2 39.60 10.56 -26.74
N PHE A 3 39.35 11.33 -25.68
CA PHE A 3 39.08 10.84 -24.33
C PHE A 3 38.09 9.64 -24.29
N ILE A 4 36.99 9.76 -25.04
CA ILE A 4 35.95 8.71 -25.15
C ILE A 4 36.52 7.44 -25.82
N SER A 5 37.32 7.56 -26.86
CA SER A 5 37.93 6.41 -27.58
C SER A 5 38.86 5.60 -26.66
N ASN A 6 39.62 6.30 -25.80
CA ASN A 6 40.48 5.65 -24.82
C ASN A 6 39.66 4.89 -23.76
N ILE A 7 38.61 5.50 -23.21
CA ILE A 7 37.71 4.84 -22.27
C ILE A 7 37.09 3.58 -22.88
N GLN A 8 36.58 3.67 -24.12
CA GLN A 8 35.98 2.52 -24.81
C GLN A 8 36.98 1.39 -25.07
N SER A 9 38.24 1.73 -25.38
CA SER A 9 39.29 0.75 -25.60
C SER A 9 39.61 -0.02 -24.32
N VAL A 10 39.80 0.70 -23.21
CA VAL A 10 39.97 0.08 -21.87
C VAL A 10 38.76 -0.77 -21.49
N ALA A 11 37.55 -0.22 -21.65
CA ALA A 11 36.31 -0.91 -21.33
C ALA A 11 36.12 -2.20 -22.15
N LYS A 12 36.47 -2.18 -23.45
CA LYS A 12 36.42 -3.36 -24.33
C LYS A 12 37.33 -4.47 -23.84
N TYR A 13 38.53 -4.12 -23.39
CA TYR A 13 39.47 -5.07 -22.84
C TYR A 13 38.97 -5.66 -21.52
N GLU A 14 38.57 -4.83 -20.57
CA GLU A 14 38.05 -5.29 -19.28
C GLU A 14 36.80 -6.18 -19.43
N SER A 15 35.85 -5.83 -20.30
CA SER A 15 34.69 -6.67 -20.57
C SER A 15 35.08 -8.03 -21.15
N LYS A 16 36.06 -8.09 -22.05
CA LYS A 16 36.56 -9.38 -22.56
C LYS A 16 37.18 -10.22 -21.46
N LEU A 17 37.94 -9.61 -20.55
CA LEU A 17 38.53 -10.30 -19.40
C LEU A 17 37.45 -10.84 -18.46
N LEU A 18 36.44 -10.04 -18.16
CA LEU A 18 35.34 -10.44 -17.29
C LEU A 18 34.54 -11.61 -17.88
N ILE A 19 34.17 -11.53 -19.14
CA ILE A 19 33.44 -12.59 -19.84
C ILE A 19 34.26 -13.88 -19.95
N ARG A 20 35.60 -13.77 -20.02
CA ARG A 20 36.49 -14.94 -20.06
C ARG A 20 36.78 -15.53 -18.70
N SER A 21 36.52 -14.79 -17.61
CA SER A 21 36.68 -15.29 -16.25
C SER A 21 35.80 -16.50 -16.00
N TRP A 22 36.41 -17.60 -15.53
CA TRP A 22 35.67 -18.80 -15.16
C TRP A 22 34.62 -18.53 -14.10
N PHE A 23 34.97 -17.73 -13.12
CA PHE A 23 34.09 -17.36 -12.01
C PHE A 23 32.85 -16.61 -12.51
N PHE A 24 32.98 -15.65 -13.41
CA PHE A 24 31.86 -14.92 -13.98
C PHE A 24 30.99 -15.82 -14.87
N ARG A 25 31.58 -16.75 -15.63
CA ARG A 25 30.82 -17.70 -16.46
C ARG A 25 29.97 -18.62 -15.62
N VAL A 26 30.54 -19.21 -14.55
CA VAL A 26 29.80 -20.05 -13.60
C VAL A 26 28.64 -19.28 -13.01
N PHE A 27 28.89 -18.04 -12.53
CA PHE A 27 27.83 -17.18 -12.00
C PHE A 27 26.74 -16.89 -13.03
N THR A 28 27.10 -16.56 -14.27
CA THR A 28 26.12 -16.26 -15.34
C THR A 28 25.23 -17.47 -15.63
N VAL A 29 25.83 -18.66 -15.77
CA VAL A 29 25.06 -19.89 -15.97
C VAL A 29 24.14 -20.16 -14.78
N LEU A 30 24.66 -20.04 -13.56
CA LEU A 30 23.89 -20.24 -12.34
C LEU A 30 22.73 -19.22 -12.24
N ALA A 31 22.99 -17.93 -12.48
CA ALA A 31 21.97 -16.90 -12.44
C ALA A 31 20.87 -17.11 -13.48
N VAL A 32 21.25 -17.42 -14.73
CA VAL A 32 20.29 -17.72 -15.80
C VAL A 32 19.46 -18.96 -15.44
N THR A 33 20.10 -20.03 -14.96
CA THR A 33 19.40 -21.28 -14.58
C THR A 33 18.43 -21.04 -13.42
N ILE A 34 18.88 -20.40 -12.34
CA ILE A 34 18.04 -20.13 -11.16
C ILE A 34 16.86 -19.26 -11.55
N ILE A 35 17.09 -18.18 -12.30
CA ILE A 35 16.01 -17.26 -12.66
C ILE A 35 15.04 -17.88 -13.67
N THR A 36 15.54 -18.65 -14.63
CA THR A 36 14.67 -19.40 -15.55
C THR A 36 13.82 -20.41 -14.78
N PHE A 37 14.42 -21.15 -13.84
CA PHE A 37 13.70 -22.06 -12.98
C PHE A 37 12.68 -21.33 -12.10
N PHE A 38 13.03 -20.17 -11.57
CA PHE A 38 12.12 -19.36 -10.76
C PHE A 38 10.93 -18.84 -11.60
N ASN A 39 11.17 -18.35 -12.82
CA ASN A 39 10.08 -18.00 -13.74
C ASN A 39 9.20 -19.20 -14.07
N PHE A 40 9.81 -20.38 -14.30
CA PHE A 40 9.05 -21.61 -14.50
C PHE A 40 8.16 -21.93 -13.29
N GLN A 41 8.68 -21.81 -12.08
CA GLN A 41 7.89 -22.02 -10.86
C GLN A 41 6.76 -21.00 -10.70
N LEU A 42 7.00 -19.73 -11.03
CA LEU A 42 5.98 -18.69 -10.95
C LEU A 42 4.80 -18.94 -11.90
N PHE A 43 5.09 -19.32 -13.14
CA PHE A 43 4.08 -19.36 -14.20
C PHE A 43 3.55 -20.75 -14.53
N VAL A 44 4.38 -21.78 -14.41
CA VAL A 44 4.06 -23.14 -14.92
C VAL A 44 3.78 -24.12 -13.79
N SER A 45 4.42 -23.95 -12.62
CA SER A 45 4.24 -24.89 -11.52
C SER A 45 2.84 -24.82 -10.93
N GLU A 46 2.14 -25.95 -10.92
CA GLU A 46 0.79 -26.06 -10.36
C GLU A 46 0.75 -25.95 -8.83
N ASP A 47 1.88 -26.22 -8.16
CA ASP A 47 1.96 -26.23 -6.69
C ASP A 47 2.28 -24.85 -6.06
N SER A 48 2.51 -23.81 -6.86
CA SER A 48 2.99 -22.50 -6.41
C SER A 48 1.87 -21.54 -5.96
N GLY A 49 0.84 -22.03 -5.27
CA GLY A 49 -0.33 -21.23 -4.84
C GLY A 49 -0.03 -19.93 -4.06
N GLY A 50 1.19 -19.76 -3.53
CA GLY A 50 1.59 -18.57 -2.79
C GLY A 50 2.12 -17.40 -3.63
N PHE A 51 2.22 -17.54 -4.95
CA PHE A 51 2.87 -16.54 -5.81
C PHE A 51 1.90 -15.62 -6.57
N TRP A 52 0.59 -15.68 -6.28
CA TRP A 52 -0.39 -14.83 -6.96
C TRP A 52 -0.04 -13.34 -6.87
N ILE A 53 0.43 -12.87 -5.72
CA ILE A 53 0.88 -11.47 -5.56
C ILE A 53 2.00 -11.08 -6.55
N ALA A 54 2.85 -12.02 -6.94
CA ALA A 54 3.91 -11.76 -7.91
C ALA A 54 3.39 -11.75 -9.36
N THR A 55 2.36 -12.52 -9.68
CA THR A 55 1.88 -12.73 -11.06
C THR A 55 0.64 -11.91 -11.42
N ALA A 56 -0.19 -11.56 -10.44
CA ALA A 56 -1.40 -10.77 -10.65
C ALA A 56 -1.09 -9.35 -11.17
N ILE A 57 -0.03 -8.74 -10.65
CA ILE A 57 0.42 -7.41 -11.09
C ILE A 57 1.65 -7.56 -11.97
N PRO A 58 1.57 -7.25 -13.27
CA PRO A 58 2.65 -7.49 -14.23
C PRO A 58 3.98 -6.81 -13.87
N SER A 59 3.92 -5.67 -13.16
CA SER A 59 5.10 -4.93 -12.71
C SER A 59 5.90 -5.64 -11.61
N ASN A 60 5.29 -6.54 -10.85
CA ASN A 60 5.96 -7.20 -9.73
C ASN A 60 7.02 -8.20 -10.18
N ILE A 61 6.85 -8.82 -11.34
CA ILE A 61 7.79 -9.84 -11.84
C ILE A 61 9.17 -9.24 -12.14
N PRO A 62 9.32 -8.20 -13.01
CA PRO A 62 10.63 -7.60 -13.23
C PRO A 62 11.24 -7.02 -11.95
N TYR A 63 10.43 -6.48 -11.05
CA TYR A 63 10.89 -6.01 -9.74
C TYR A 63 11.55 -7.12 -8.94
N LEU A 64 10.84 -8.24 -8.73
CA LEU A 64 11.32 -9.39 -7.96
C LEU A 64 12.59 -10.00 -8.57
N ILE A 65 12.58 -10.21 -9.89
CA ILE A 65 13.72 -10.79 -10.61
C ILE A 65 14.98 -9.92 -10.49
N LEU A 66 14.83 -8.59 -10.60
CA LEU A 66 15.96 -7.68 -10.46
C LEU A 66 16.48 -7.60 -9.03
N LEU A 67 15.62 -7.65 -8.01
CA LEU A 67 16.09 -7.75 -6.62
C LEU A 67 16.94 -9.00 -6.40
N LEU A 68 16.45 -10.16 -6.81
CA LEU A 68 17.18 -11.43 -6.68
C LEU A 68 18.51 -11.41 -7.45
N LEU A 69 18.46 -10.95 -8.69
CA LEU A 69 19.65 -10.88 -9.54
C LEU A 69 20.71 -9.92 -8.97
N ASN A 70 20.31 -8.71 -8.59
CA ASN A 70 21.24 -7.70 -8.10
C ASN A 70 21.88 -8.09 -6.76
N THR A 71 21.19 -8.87 -5.92
CA THR A 71 21.80 -9.44 -4.70
C THR A 71 22.96 -10.36 -5.04
N GLY A 72 22.75 -11.30 -5.95
CA GLY A 72 23.83 -12.18 -6.42
C GLY A 72 24.94 -11.42 -7.14
N GLN A 73 24.58 -10.45 -7.99
CA GLN A 73 25.54 -9.62 -8.70
C GLN A 73 26.39 -8.76 -7.77
N ALA A 74 25.83 -8.25 -6.67
CA ALA A 74 26.59 -7.46 -5.70
C ALA A 74 27.76 -8.28 -5.10
N VAL A 75 27.52 -9.52 -4.70
CA VAL A 75 28.54 -10.42 -4.16
C VAL A 75 29.65 -10.66 -5.20
N ILE A 76 29.26 -10.95 -6.44
CA ILE A 76 30.21 -11.20 -7.53
C ILE A 76 30.98 -9.94 -7.93
N ALA A 77 30.30 -8.79 -7.99
CA ALA A 77 30.91 -7.51 -8.31
C ALA A 77 31.98 -7.13 -7.27
N ILE A 78 31.73 -7.37 -5.99
CA ILE A 78 32.71 -7.14 -4.92
C ILE A 78 33.93 -8.03 -5.10
N PHE A 79 33.73 -9.31 -5.38
CA PHE A 79 34.85 -10.23 -5.63
C PHE A 79 35.72 -9.78 -6.81
N LEU A 80 35.10 -9.42 -7.92
CA LEU A 80 35.79 -9.01 -9.13
C LEU A 80 36.46 -7.62 -8.98
N ALA A 81 35.76 -6.69 -8.33
CA ALA A 81 36.30 -5.35 -8.11
C ALA A 81 37.45 -5.34 -7.10
N SER A 82 37.44 -6.23 -6.11
CA SER A 82 38.55 -6.36 -5.16
C SER A 82 39.83 -6.88 -5.81
N ASP A 83 39.78 -7.57 -6.94
CA ASP A 83 40.93 -8.03 -7.71
C ASP A 83 41.53 -6.95 -8.67
N PHE A 84 40.85 -5.80 -8.78
CA PHE A 84 41.16 -4.73 -9.72
C PHE A 84 42.63 -4.27 -9.74
N LEU A 85 43.23 -3.98 -8.58
CA LEU A 85 44.61 -3.50 -8.48
C LEU A 85 45.64 -4.62 -8.48
N LYS A 86 45.29 -5.80 -8.00
CA LYS A 86 46.22 -6.91 -7.81
C LYS A 86 46.54 -7.59 -9.12
N ARG A 87 45.54 -7.69 -10.00
CA ARG A 87 45.68 -8.34 -11.31
C ARG A 87 46.69 -7.61 -12.22
N ASP A 88 46.62 -6.28 -12.27
CA ASP A 88 47.49 -5.49 -13.14
C ASP A 88 48.92 -5.40 -12.63
N LYS A 89 49.17 -5.61 -11.32
CA LYS A 89 50.48 -5.68 -10.73
C LYS A 89 51.16 -7.05 -10.87
N LYS A 90 50.39 -8.12 -11.07
CA LYS A 90 50.92 -9.49 -11.24
C LYS A 90 51.45 -9.78 -12.66
N LEU A 91 51.04 -8.99 -13.61
CA LEU A 91 51.50 -9.16 -14.99
C LEU A 91 52.78 -8.32 -15.18
N ASP A 92 53.89 -8.93 -15.59
CA ASP A 92 55.16 -8.28 -15.93
C ASP A 92 55.00 -7.22 -17.05
N THR A 93 53.78 -7.01 -17.53
CA THR A 93 53.35 -5.99 -18.47
C THR A 93 52.99 -4.65 -17.81
N SER A 94 53.14 -4.50 -16.49
CA SER A 94 52.77 -3.27 -15.77
C SER A 94 53.50 -2.04 -16.30
N GLU A 95 54.78 -2.16 -16.62
CA GLU A 95 55.59 -1.06 -17.17
C GLU A 95 55.08 -0.57 -18.52
N VAL A 96 54.77 -1.49 -19.44
CA VAL A 96 54.23 -1.16 -20.76
C VAL A 96 52.85 -0.54 -20.71
N PHE A 97 52.05 -0.96 -19.77
CA PHE A 97 50.66 -0.48 -19.61
C PHE A 97 50.62 0.89 -18.93
N TYR A 98 51.47 1.12 -17.93
CA TYR A 98 51.53 2.39 -17.20
C TYR A 98 52.21 3.53 -17.99
N VAL A 99 53.03 3.25 -18.97
CA VAL A 99 53.71 4.25 -19.83
C VAL A 99 52.81 4.76 -20.97
N ARG A 100 51.71 4.09 -21.29
CA ARG A 100 50.81 4.58 -22.34
C ARG A 100 50.21 5.94 -22.00
N PRO A 101 49.96 6.83 -23.01
CA PRO A 101 49.42 8.17 -22.82
C PRO A 101 47.92 8.13 -22.51
N LEU A 102 47.56 7.58 -21.35
CA LEU A 102 46.19 7.52 -20.80
C LEU A 102 46.15 8.34 -19.51
N SER A 103 45.11 9.11 -19.29
CA SER A 103 44.86 9.75 -18.01
C SER A 103 44.36 8.73 -16.95
N ASN A 104 44.49 9.05 -15.65
CA ASN A 104 43.96 8.23 -14.59
C ASN A 104 42.43 8.07 -14.71
N ALA A 105 41.74 9.14 -15.14
CA ALA A 105 40.31 9.14 -15.38
C ALA A 105 39.90 8.17 -16.49
N GLU A 106 40.57 8.23 -17.66
CA GLU A 106 40.28 7.31 -18.77
C GLU A 106 40.47 5.85 -18.36
N TYR A 107 41.51 5.58 -17.58
CA TYR A 107 41.78 4.23 -17.08
C TYR A 107 40.74 3.73 -16.10
N VAL A 108 40.46 4.50 -15.04
CA VAL A 108 39.50 4.09 -13.98
C VAL A 108 38.09 4.01 -14.54
N ILE A 109 37.61 5.04 -15.25
CA ILE A 109 36.27 5.04 -15.87
C ILE A 109 36.15 3.89 -16.88
N GLY A 110 37.19 3.67 -17.71
CA GLY A 110 37.18 2.58 -18.68
C GLY A 110 37.05 1.20 -18.03
N LYS A 111 37.76 0.97 -16.93
CA LYS A 111 37.65 -0.29 -16.18
C LYS A 111 36.27 -0.50 -15.52
N ILE A 112 35.77 0.54 -14.86
CA ILE A 112 34.46 0.50 -14.21
C ILE A 112 33.37 0.31 -15.25
N TRP A 113 33.39 1.08 -16.33
CA TRP A 113 32.43 0.95 -17.42
C TRP A 113 32.50 -0.41 -18.10
N GLY A 114 33.74 -0.96 -18.26
CA GLY A 114 33.95 -2.30 -18.81
C GLY A 114 33.27 -3.40 -18.00
N ASN A 115 33.32 -3.32 -16.66
CA ASN A 115 32.67 -4.26 -15.77
C ASN A 115 31.15 -3.98 -15.70
N LEU A 116 30.78 -2.72 -15.49
CA LEU A 116 29.36 -2.31 -15.32
C LEU A 116 28.51 -2.73 -16.53
N ARG A 117 28.98 -2.47 -17.76
CA ARG A 117 28.19 -2.83 -18.96
C ARG A 117 27.97 -4.34 -19.12
N VAL A 118 28.89 -5.19 -18.61
CA VAL A 118 28.70 -6.65 -18.67
C VAL A 118 27.61 -7.09 -17.66
N PHE A 119 27.61 -6.52 -16.45
CA PHE A 119 26.55 -6.77 -15.49
C PHE A 119 25.21 -6.23 -15.98
N LEU A 120 25.16 -5.01 -16.53
CA LEU A 120 23.94 -4.44 -17.10
C LEU A 120 23.43 -5.28 -18.30
N LEU A 121 24.32 -5.78 -19.15
CA LEU A 121 23.95 -6.69 -20.23
C LEU A 121 23.34 -7.99 -19.70
N LEU A 122 23.91 -8.55 -18.63
CA LEU A 122 23.32 -9.73 -17.97
C LEU A 122 21.92 -9.43 -17.42
N ASN A 123 21.70 -8.26 -16.81
CA ASN A 123 20.37 -7.82 -16.39
C ASN A 123 19.41 -7.79 -17.59
N LEU A 124 19.81 -7.20 -18.71
CA LEU A 124 18.98 -7.13 -19.92
C LEU A 124 18.66 -8.51 -20.50
N ILE A 125 19.62 -9.44 -20.53
CA ILE A 125 19.38 -10.82 -20.97
C ILE A 125 18.36 -11.51 -20.08
N ILE A 126 18.52 -11.41 -18.77
CA ILE A 126 17.60 -12.02 -17.80
C ILE A 126 16.22 -11.39 -17.89
N MET A 127 16.13 -10.06 -18.03
CA MET A 127 14.86 -9.37 -18.24
C MET A 127 14.20 -9.81 -19.55
N ALA A 128 14.95 -10.03 -20.63
CA ALA A 128 14.41 -10.54 -21.87
C ALA A 128 13.86 -11.98 -21.72
N ILE A 129 14.56 -12.85 -20.97
CA ILE A 129 14.04 -14.19 -20.64
C ILE A 129 12.74 -14.10 -19.85
N THR A 130 12.71 -13.25 -18.80
CA THR A 130 11.51 -13.04 -17.99
C THR A 130 10.35 -12.45 -18.81
N ALA A 131 10.64 -11.49 -19.69
CA ALA A 131 9.63 -10.94 -20.59
C ALA A 131 9.07 -11.99 -21.55
N ALA A 132 9.88 -12.93 -22.02
CA ALA A 132 9.41 -14.06 -22.86
C ALA A 132 8.43 -14.95 -22.09
N PHE A 133 8.68 -15.27 -20.82
CA PHE A 133 7.69 -15.96 -19.97
C PHE A 133 6.41 -15.14 -19.80
N ASN A 134 6.52 -13.86 -19.50
CA ASN A 134 5.37 -12.97 -19.33
C ASN A 134 4.52 -12.86 -20.60
N LEU A 135 5.14 -12.75 -21.78
CA LEU A 135 4.43 -12.66 -23.05
C LEU A 135 3.64 -13.93 -23.40
N THR A 136 4.12 -15.08 -22.97
CA THR A 136 3.48 -16.36 -23.29
C THR A 136 2.44 -16.81 -22.26
N LEU A 137 2.60 -16.40 -21.00
CA LEU A 137 1.85 -16.97 -19.88
C LEU A 137 1.15 -15.91 -19.00
N GLY A 138 1.38 -14.64 -19.26
CA GLY A 138 0.81 -13.53 -18.50
C GLY A 138 0.75 -12.24 -19.30
N GLU A 139 0.82 -11.10 -18.60
CA GLU A 139 0.82 -9.77 -19.18
C GLU A 139 2.18 -9.08 -18.97
N VAL A 140 2.55 -8.18 -19.86
CA VAL A 140 3.84 -7.46 -19.80
C VAL A 140 3.62 -5.96 -19.61
N ASP A 141 4.16 -5.43 -18.52
CA ASP A 141 4.29 -3.99 -18.31
C ASP A 141 5.69 -3.51 -18.73
N TRP A 142 5.85 -3.15 -20.01
CA TRP A 142 7.14 -2.69 -20.56
C TRP A 142 7.74 -1.49 -19.83
N MET A 143 6.89 -0.59 -19.32
CA MET A 143 7.36 0.56 -18.56
C MET A 143 7.98 0.11 -17.23
N ALA A 144 7.40 -0.87 -16.55
CA ALA A 144 7.98 -1.44 -15.34
C ALA A 144 9.34 -2.10 -15.61
N TYR A 145 9.49 -2.83 -16.72
CA TYR A 145 10.78 -3.40 -17.12
C TYR A 145 11.85 -2.33 -17.27
N LEU A 146 11.54 -1.22 -17.94
CA LEU A 146 12.48 -0.11 -18.11
C LEU A 146 12.78 0.60 -16.79
N LEU A 147 11.72 0.97 -16.05
CA LEU A 147 11.87 1.74 -14.81
C LEU A 147 12.62 0.97 -13.73
N TYR A 148 12.31 -0.31 -13.51
CA TYR A 148 13.03 -1.09 -12.51
C TYR A 148 14.49 -1.35 -12.90
N PHE A 149 14.78 -1.56 -14.19
CA PHE A 149 16.17 -1.62 -14.64
C PHE A 149 16.94 -0.35 -14.29
N LEU A 150 16.36 0.84 -14.54
CA LEU A 150 16.99 2.13 -14.25
C LEU A 150 17.04 2.44 -12.75
N LEU A 151 15.98 2.12 -12.00
CA LEU A 151 15.87 2.48 -10.59
C LEU A 151 16.58 1.47 -9.66
N ILE A 152 16.62 0.19 -10.01
CA ILE A 152 17.21 -0.84 -9.15
C ILE A 152 18.62 -1.17 -9.61
N SER A 153 18.78 -1.65 -10.85
CA SER A 153 20.07 -2.20 -11.29
C SER A 153 21.15 -1.15 -11.44
N VAL A 154 20.86 -0.02 -12.06
CA VAL A 154 21.86 1.00 -12.35
C VAL A 154 22.44 1.62 -11.06
N PRO A 155 21.66 2.17 -10.12
CA PRO A 155 22.21 2.74 -8.89
C PRO A 155 22.91 1.71 -8.01
N THR A 156 22.35 0.50 -7.88
CA THR A 156 22.92 -0.57 -7.06
C THR A 156 24.29 -1.00 -7.57
N LEU A 157 24.43 -1.24 -8.88
CA LEU A 157 25.70 -1.68 -9.48
C LEU A 157 26.77 -0.59 -9.47
N ILE A 158 26.40 0.66 -9.78
CA ILE A 158 27.34 1.79 -9.72
C ILE A 158 27.84 1.99 -8.30
N PHE A 159 26.95 1.92 -7.31
CA PHE A 159 27.32 2.07 -5.90
C PHE A 159 28.27 0.96 -5.44
N ILE A 160 27.91 -0.31 -5.63
CA ILE A 160 28.68 -1.43 -5.10
C ILE A 160 30.03 -1.59 -5.79
N ILE A 161 30.09 -1.39 -7.10
CA ILE A 161 31.36 -1.43 -7.86
C ILE A 161 32.24 -0.25 -7.46
N GLY A 162 31.69 0.97 -7.41
CA GLY A 162 32.41 2.18 -7.01
C GLY A 162 32.98 2.06 -5.61
N LEU A 163 32.15 1.65 -4.65
CA LEU A 163 32.57 1.43 -3.26
C LEU A 163 33.65 0.34 -3.14
N ALA A 164 33.50 -0.77 -3.87
CA ALA A 164 34.45 -1.88 -3.81
C ALA A 164 35.82 -1.48 -4.32
N ILE A 165 35.90 -0.75 -5.44
CA ILE A 165 37.17 -0.28 -6.02
C ILE A 165 37.79 0.79 -5.12
N PHE A 166 37.01 1.71 -4.59
CA PHE A 166 37.45 2.73 -3.66
C PHE A 166 38.05 2.12 -2.38
N LEU A 167 37.34 1.21 -1.74
CA LEU A 167 37.82 0.53 -0.53
C LEU A 167 39.05 -0.31 -0.79
N MET A 168 39.13 -0.99 -1.94
CA MET A 168 40.34 -1.73 -2.33
C MET A 168 41.56 -0.82 -2.49
N LEU A 169 41.35 0.39 -3.03
CA LEU A 169 42.44 1.38 -3.17
C LEU A 169 42.93 1.89 -1.81
N VAL A 170 42.01 2.13 -0.87
CA VAL A 170 42.33 2.67 0.46
C VAL A 170 42.93 1.59 1.36
N LEU A 171 42.28 0.43 1.45
CA LEU A 171 42.71 -0.66 2.37
C LEU A 171 43.90 -1.45 1.84
N LYS A 172 44.10 -1.50 0.54
CA LYS A 172 45.16 -2.27 -0.15
C LYS A 172 45.20 -3.77 0.21
N ASN A 173 44.15 -4.27 0.80
CA ASN A 173 43.97 -5.66 1.25
C ASN A 173 42.68 -6.24 0.70
N GLN A 174 42.80 -7.20 -0.24
CA GLN A 174 41.68 -7.81 -0.93
C GLN A 174 40.74 -8.57 0.04
N ALA A 175 41.32 -9.35 0.94
CA ALA A 175 40.54 -10.15 1.87
C ALA A 175 39.72 -9.26 2.82
N LEU A 176 40.35 -8.21 3.38
CA LEU A 176 39.66 -7.25 4.24
C LEU A 176 38.54 -6.50 3.51
N THR A 177 38.79 -6.04 2.28
CA THR A 177 37.81 -5.37 1.43
C THR A 177 36.60 -6.30 1.18
N PHE A 178 36.85 -7.55 0.84
CA PHE A 178 35.82 -8.53 0.59
C PHE A 178 34.96 -8.79 1.82
N VAL A 179 35.61 -9.02 2.98
CA VAL A 179 34.89 -9.29 4.25
C VAL A 179 34.04 -8.09 4.67
N LEU A 180 34.56 -6.87 4.58
CA LEU A 180 33.81 -5.65 4.94
C LEU A 180 32.58 -5.45 4.04
N LEU A 181 32.75 -5.65 2.74
CA LEU A 181 31.64 -5.45 1.79
C LEU A 181 30.63 -6.59 1.86
N LEU A 182 31.06 -7.83 2.06
CA LEU A 182 30.14 -8.94 2.28
C LEU A 182 29.39 -8.77 3.61
N GLY A 183 30.09 -8.30 4.65
CA GLY A 183 29.46 -7.91 5.91
C GLY A 183 28.43 -6.79 5.73
N TYR A 184 28.73 -5.78 4.91
CA TYR A 184 27.78 -4.72 4.60
C TYR A 184 26.54 -5.25 3.84
N ILE A 185 26.71 -6.14 2.86
CA ILE A 185 25.58 -6.81 2.19
C ILE A 185 24.72 -7.56 3.21
N GLY A 186 25.35 -8.41 4.03
CA GLY A 186 24.64 -9.18 5.03
C GLY A 186 23.91 -8.28 6.05
N LEU A 187 24.57 -7.23 6.52
CA LEU A 187 23.97 -6.26 7.42
C LEU A 187 22.76 -5.56 6.78
N THR A 188 22.85 -5.19 5.50
CA THR A 188 21.73 -4.57 4.77
C THR A 188 20.55 -5.53 4.65
N VAL A 189 20.79 -6.77 4.21
CA VAL A 189 19.69 -7.73 3.93
C VAL A 189 18.99 -8.22 5.20
N PHE A 190 19.74 -8.37 6.32
CA PHE A 190 19.20 -9.02 7.51
C PHE A 190 18.89 -8.08 8.68
N TYR A 191 19.37 -6.84 8.65
CA TYR A 191 19.27 -5.99 9.84
C TYR A 191 18.88 -4.54 9.59
N ILE A 192 19.53 -3.84 8.63
CA ILE A 192 19.34 -2.39 8.47
C ILE A 192 18.43 -1.99 7.32
N GLU A 193 17.87 -2.95 6.59
CA GLU A 193 17.05 -2.68 5.40
C GLU A 193 15.85 -1.75 5.69
N ASP A 194 15.23 -1.90 6.87
CA ASP A 194 14.07 -1.14 7.31
C ASP A 194 14.38 0.00 8.28
N LYS A 195 15.64 0.10 8.75
CA LYS A 195 16.05 1.10 9.74
C LYS A 195 16.28 2.47 9.10
N LEU A 196 16.12 3.53 9.91
CA LEU A 196 16.34 4.91 9.49
C LEU A 196 15.63 5.26 8.18
N TYR A 197 14.37 4.83 8.05
CA TYR A 197 13.56 5.11 6.87
C TYR A 197 14.18 4.58 5.56
N TYR A 198 14.72 3.37 5.58
CA TYR A 198 15.37 2.67 4.47
C TYR A 198 16.69 3.32 4.01
N LEU A 199 17.22 4.31 4.74
CA LEU A 199 18.36 5.11 4.28
C LEU A 199 19.56 4.27 3.87
N PHE A 200 19.81 3.14 4.53
CA PHE A 200 20.95 2.25 4.26
C PHE A 200 20.61 1.04 3.37
N ASP A 201 19.41 1.00 2.82
CA ASP A 201 18.95 -0.05 1.91
C ASP A 201 19.37 0.22 0.46
N TYR A 202 20.66 0.04 0.16
CA TYR A 202 21.19 0.30 -1.19
C TYR A 202 20.62 -0.62 -2.28
N MET A 203 20.05 -1.77 -1.90
CA MET A 203 19.40 -2.71 -2.83
C MET A 203 17.93 -2.39 -3.09
N ALA A 204 17.32 -1.53 -2.29
CA ALA A 204 15.90 -1.19 -2.33
C ALA A 204 14.95 -2.36 -1.97
N TYR A 205 15.33 -3.18 -0.98
CA TYR A 205 14.49 -4.27 -0.48
C TYR A 205 13.25 -3.79 0.28
N SER A 206 13.41 -2.75 1.08
CA SER A 206 12.36 -2.20 1.93
C SER A 206 11.77 -0.91 1.39
N LEU A 207 12.35 -0.36 0.32
CA LEU A 207 11.78 0.79 -0.37
C LEU A 207 10.44 0.40 -1.01
N PRO A 208 9.34 1.16 -0.80
CA PRO A 208 8.06 0.89 -1.46
C PRO A 208 8.15 1.16 -2.96
N LEU A 209 8.38 0.11 -3.74
CA LEU A 209 8.60 0.16 -5.19
C LEU A 209 7.53 -0.57 -6.00
N VAL A 210 6.44 -1.02 -5.39
CA VAL A 210 5.36 -1.67 -6.14
C VAL A 210 4.67 -0.64 -7.02
N LYS A 211 4.70 -0.88 -8.33
CA LYS A 211 4.03 -0.06 -9.33
C LYS A 211 2.64 -0.63 -9.60
N SER A 212 1.61 0.12 -9.25
CA SER A 212 0.23 -0.18 -9.64
C SER A 212 0.06 -0.12 -11.15
N SER A 213 -0.78 -0.99 -11.71
CA SER A 213 -1.21 -0.89 -13.11
C SER A 213 -2.21 0.25 -13.33
N ILE A 214 -2.84 0.74 -12.26
CA ILE A 214 -3.86 1.80 -12.29
C ILE A 214 -3.21 3.19 -12.21
N VAL A 215 -2.42 3.43 -11.15
CA VAL A 215 -1.89 4.76 -10.82
C VAL A 215 -0.37 4.86 -10.94
N GLY A 216 0.31 3.76 -11.24
CA GLY A 216 1.77 3.73 -11.29
C GLY A 216 2.43 3.77 -9.92
N PHE A 217 3.51 4.54 -9.79
CA PHE A 217 4.12 4.82 -8.49
C PHE A 217 3.44 6.03 -7.85
N SER A 218 3.11 5.91 -6.57
CA SER A 218 2.52 6.99 -5.77
C SER A 218 3.56 7.87 -5.07
N ASN A 219 4.80 7.40 -4.94
CA ASN A 219 5.86 7.97 -4.11
C ASN A 219 7.15 8.31 -4.90
N TRP A 220 7.01 8.86 -6.11
CA TRP A 220 8.14 9.17 -6.99
C TRP A 220 9.26 9.97 -6.31
N GLU A 221 8.90 10.95 -5.48
CA GLU A 221 9.87 11.78 -4.79
C GLU A 221 10.75 10.95 -3.85
N VAL A 222 10.15 10.07 -3.06
CA VAL A 222 10.86 9.16 -2.14
C VAL A 222 11.77 8.22 -2.92
N ILE A 223 11.27 7.64 -4.01
CA ILE A 223 12.02 6.73 -4.86
C ILE A 223 13.24 7.41 -5.47
N LEU A 224 13.05 8.58 -6.10
CA LEU A 224 14.12 9.29 -6.78
C LEU A 224 15.19 9.80 -5.81
N ASN A 225 14.79 10.35 -4.67
CA ASN A 225 15.74 10.79 -3.64
C ASN A 225 16.55 9.61 -3.12
N HIS A 226 15.89 8.50 -2.75
CA HIS A 226 16.58 7.33 -2.24
C HIS A 226 17.53 6.69 -3.28
N ARG A 227 17.10 6.50 -4.51
CA ARG A 227 17.94 5.93 -5.58
C ARG A 227 19.05 6.89 -6.00
N GLY A 228 18.77 8.21 -5.94
CA GLY A 228 19.73 9.28 -6.16
C GLY A 228 20.91 9.24 -5.18
N ILE A 229 20.66 8.93 -3.89
CA ILE A 229 21.71 8.76 -2.89
C ILE A 229 22.76 7.76 -3.39
N TYR A 230 22.33 6.58 -3.78
CA TYR A 230 23.23 5.48 -4.15
C TYR A 230 23.89 5.69 -5.52
N PHE A 231 23.15 6.25 -6.47
CA PHE A 231 23.73 6.63 -7.77
C PHE A 231 24.85 7.65 -7.60
N LEU A 232 24.59 8.75 -6.88
CA LEU A 232 25.55 9.83 -6.66
C LEU A 232 26.71 9.40 -5.76
N ALA A 233 26.45 8.67 -4.68
CA ALA A 233 27.50 8.13 -3.81
C ALA A 233 28.41 7.15 -4.57
N GLY A 234 27.85 6.29 -5.42
CA GLY A 234 28.62 5.41 -6.29
C GLY A 234 29.53 6.18 -7.24
N LEU A 235 29.02 7.23 -7.90
CA LEU A 235 29.81 8.12 -8.73
C LEU A 235 30.92 8.85 -7.93
N ALA A 236 30.60 9.31 -6.72
CA ALA A 236 31.58 9.94 -5.84
C ALA A 236 32.73 8.99 -5.53
N PHE A 237 32.46 7.73 -5.21
CA PHE A 237 33.52 6.72 -5.00
C PHE A 237 34.38 6.47 -6.24
N VAL A 238 33.76 6.49 -7.43
CA VAL A 238 34.51 6.43 -8.70
C VAL A 238 35.43 7.62 -8.82
N PHE A 239 34.99 8.84 -8.58
CA PHE A 239 35.79 10.06 -8.68
C PHE A 239 36.86 10.12 -7.58
N PHE A 240 36.60 9.67 -6.36
CA PHE A 240 37.63 9.49 -5.33
C PHE A 240 38.71 8.50 -5.77
N THR A 241 38.29 7.39 -6.41
CA THR A 241 39.23 6.42 -6.95
C THR A 241 40.13 7.06 -7.99
N ILE A 242 39.61 7.88 -8.91
CA ILE A 242 40.41 8.61 -9.92
C ILE A 242 41.40 9.57 -9.23
N SER A 243 40.93 10.30 -8.22
CA SER A 243 41.77 11.29 -7.50
C SER A 243 42.90 10.62 -6.72
N LEU A 244 42.64 9.51 -6.03
CA LEU A 244 43.59 8.82 -5.17
C LEU A 244 44.50 7.83 -5.93
N PHE A 245 44.10 7.44 -7.14
CA PHE A 245 44.85 6.46 -7.92
C PHE A 245 46.14 7.06 -8.49
N ARG A 246 47.30 6.57 -8.01
CA ARG A 246 48.64 6.96 -8.51
C ARG A 246 49.15 5.88 -9.44
N ARG A 247 49.16 6.16 -10.74
CA ARG A 247 49.66 5.23 -11.75
C ARG A 247 51.19 5.34 -11.93
N LEU A 248 51.71 6.55 -11.98
CA LEU A 248 53.15 6.82 -12.16
C LEU A 248 53.76 7.35 -10.87
N PRO A 249 54.98 6.91 -10.48
CA PRO A 249 55.61 7.36 -9.24
C PRO A 249 55.85 8.87 -9.19
N ASN A 250 56.14 9.49 -10.35
CA ASN A 250 56.50 10.90 -10.47
C ASN A 250 55.46 11.75 -11.22
N SER A 251 54.20 11.37 -11.22
CA SER A 251 53.17 12.18 -11.88
C SER A 251 52.93 13.47 -11.11
N SER A 252 53.38 14.58 -11.68
CA SER A 252 53.17 15.95 -11.15
C SER A 252 51.77 16.51 -11.45
N HIS A 253 50.91 15.78 -12.16
CA HIS A 253 49.57 16.25 -12.48
C HIS A 253 48.68 16.20 -11.27
N SER A 254 48.20 17.37 -10.87
CA SER A 254 47.24 17.52 -9.78
C SER A 254 45.92 16.84 -10.14
N ASN A 255 45.55 15.81 -9.37
CA ASN A 255 44.23 15.18 -9.45
C ASN A 255 43.17 15.97 -8.65
N TYR A 256 43.52 17.22 -8.24
CA TYR A 256 42.68 18.09 -7.44
C TYR A 256 41.25 18.32 -8.01
N PRO A 257 41.10 18.54 -9.35
CA PRO A 257 39.72 18.70 -9.89
C PRO A 257 38.85 17.49 -9.63
N TRP A 258 39.36 16.27 -9.74
CA TRP A 258 38.62 15.05 -9.48
C TRP A 258 38.24 14.90 -7.99
N LEU A 259 39.08 15.38 -7.09
CA LEU A 259 38.81 15.42 -5.68
C LEU A 259 37.63 16.38 -5.38
N VAL A 260 37.65 17.57 -5.99
CA VAL A 260 36.52 18.52 -5.85
C VAL A 260 35.21 17.94 -6.39
N ILE A 261 35.26 17.35 -7.59
CA ILE A 261 34.08 16.71 -8.20
C ILE A 261 33.54 15.59 -7.28
N SER A 262 34.42 14.77 -6.66
CA SER A 262 34.01 13.71 -5.74
C SER A 262 33.27 14.29 -4.53
N PHE A 263 33.79 15.33 -3.90
CA PHE A 263 33.15 15.98 -2.78
C PHE A 263 31.83 16.63 -3.18
N CYS A 264 31.77 17.32 -4.32
CA CYS A 264 30.53 17.90 -4.82
C CYS A 264 29.45 16.82 -5.08
N THR A 265 29.83 15.70 -5.71
CA THR A 265 28.92 14.60 -5.98
C THR A 265 28.46 13.91 -4.69
N LEU A 266 29.35 13.74 -3.73
CA LEU A 266 29.01 13.20 -2.42
C LEU A 266 28.07 14.14 -1.65
N MET A 267 28.32 15.46 -1.71
CA MET A 267 27.42 16.46 -1.13
C MET A 267 26.02 16.41 -1.74
N LEU A 268 25.90 16.21 -3.05
CA LEU A 268 24.61 16.00 -3.71
C LEU A 268 23.92 14.72 -3.21
N ALA A 269 24.68 13.65 -2.98
CA ALA A 269 24.11 12.43 -2.36
C ALA A 269 23.59 12.71 -0.94
N PHE A 270 24.30 13.50 -0.13
CA PHE A 270 23.82 13.94 1.18
C PHE A 270 22.59 14.82 1.09
N VAL A 271 22.48 15.69 0.09
CA VAL A 271 21.28 16.50 -0.16
C VAL A 271 20.08 15.60 -0.46
N CYS A 272 20.25 14.59 -1.34
CA CYS A 272 19.19 13.60 -1.58
C CYS A 272 18.82 12.85 -0.29
N GLY A 273 19.78 12.45 0.53
CA GLY A 273 19.55 11.82 1.83
C GLY A 273 18.82 12.71 2.81
N TYR A 274 19.20 13.99 2.88
CA TYR A 274 18.50 14.99 3.69
C TYR A 274 17.04 15.14 3.25
N TRP A 275 16.79 15.32 1.96
CA TRP A 275 15.43 15.43 1.44
C TRP A 275 14.62 14.16 1.67
N HIS A 276 15.23 12.99 1.53
CA HIS A 276 14.56 11.71 1.80
C HIS A 276 14.09 11.62 3.26
N ILE A 277 14.95 11.94 4.21
CA ILE A 277 14.58 11.92 5.64
C ILE A 277 13.62 13.06 5.97
N HIS A 278 13.90 14.26 5.46
CA HIS A 278 13.10 15.45 5.73
C HIS A 278 11.64 15.28 5.29
N SER A 279 11.39 14.69 4.11
CA SER A 279 10.02 14.47 3.63
C SER A 279 9.20 13.59 4.58
N ILE A 280 9.83 12.55 5.15
CA ILE A 280 9.16 11.63 6.08
C ILE A 280 8.94 12.28 7.45
N LEU A 281 9.95 12.99 7.98
CA LEU A 281 9.82 13.71 9.25
C LEU A 281 8.82 14.85 9.16
N TYR A 282 8.80 15.58 8.04
CA TYR A 282 7.84 16.65 7.80
C TYR A 282 6.39 16.15 7.82
N GLN A 283 6.12 14.98 7.25
CA GLN A 283 4.79 14.36 7.35
C GLN A 283 4.41 14.08 8.82
N SER A 284 5.34 13.62 9.64
CA SER A 284 5.09 13.40 11.07
C SER A 284 4.79 14.70 11.81
N ASP A 285 5.57 15.75 11.55
CA ASP A 285 5.40 17.06 12.20
C ASP A 285 4.08 17.74 11.81
N ILE A 286 3.70 17.63 10.54
CA ILE A 286 2.43 18.19 10.06
C ILE A 286 1.23 17.45 10.67
N ARG A 287 1.30 16.13 10.82
CA ARG A 287 0.28 15.34 11.53
C ARG A 287 0.12 15.77 12.98
N ALA A 288 1.24 15.93 13.69
CA ALA A 288 1.22 16.44 15.08
C ALA A 288 0.56 17.83 15.16
N THR A 289 0.79 18.68 14.15
CA THR A 289 0.15 20.00 14.05
C THR A 289 -1.37 19.86 13.85
N TYR A 290 -1.83 18.97 12.95
CA TYR A 290 -3.25 18.72 12.74
C TYR A 290 -3.94 18.17 13.98
N THR A 291 -3.30 17.24 14.69
CA THR A 291 -3.81 16.70 15.96
C THR A 291 -3.94 17.79 17.01
N LYS A 292 -2.94 18.65 17.15
CA LYS A 292 -2.99 19.81 18.09
C LYS A 292 -4.14 20.75 17.76
N ILE A 293 -4.34 21.09 16.49
CA ILE A 293 -5.44 21.94 16.04
C ILE A 293 -6.79 21.26 16.35
N ASN A 294 -6.97 19.99 16.01
CA ASN A 294 -8.19 19.25 16.36
C ASN A 294 -8.50 19.34 17.85
N ASN A 295 -7.51 19.11 18.72
CA ASN A 295 -7.70 19.14 20.17
C ASN A 295 -8.08 20.53 20.72
N GLN A 296 -7.73 21.62 20.01
CA GLN A 296 -8.15 22.99 20.36
C GLN A 296 -9.63 23.23 20.08
N TYR A 297 -10.18 22.60 19.04
CA TYR A 297 -11.54 22.85 18.57
C TYR A 297 -12.56 21.74 18.92
N VAL A 298 -12.17 20.72 19.68
CA VAL A 298 -13.06 19.59 20.05
C VAL A 298 -14.35 20.04 20.72
N SER A 299 -14.26 21.06 21.59
CA SER A 299 -15.41 21.56 22.38
C SER A 299 -16.17 22.72 21.72
N THR A 300 -15.88 23.02 20.46
CA THR A 300 -16.58 24.08 19.73
C THR A 300 -17.97 23.66 19.29
N PRO A 301 -18.90 24.61 19.07
CA PRO A 301 -20.27 24.31 18.66
C PRO A 301 -20.33 23.47 17.38
N LYS A 302 -21.20 22.48 17.40
CA LYS A 302 -21.39 21.49 16.34
C LYS A 302 -22.82 21.46 15.86
N MET A 303 -23.03 20.92 14.67
CA MET A 303 -24.33 20.58 14.15
C MET A 303 -24.39 19.08 13.81
N PHE A 304 -25.59 18.51 13.81
CA PHE A 304 -25.84 17.19 13.24
C PHE A 304 -26.27 17.37 11.80
N ILE A 305 -25.45 16.88 10.84
CA ILE A 305 -25.76 16.96 9.42
C ILE A 305 -26.55 15.69 9.06
N HIS A 306 -27.79 15.87 8.60
CA HIS A 306 -28.65 14.77 8.21
C HIS A 306 -28.78 14.63 6.68
N GLU A 307 -28.38 15.64 5.91
CA GLU A 307 -28.43 15.61 4.44
C GLU A 307 -27.21 16.27 3.82
N TYR A 308 -26.64 15.61 2.84
CA TYR A 308 -25.58 16.11 1.95
C TYR A 308 -26.06 16.10 0.50
N ASP A 309 -25.87 17.23 -0.22
CA ASP A 309 -26.00 17.33 -1.65
C ASP A 309 -24.65 17.76 -2.22
N LEU A 310 -23.98 16.83 -2.92
CA LEU A 310 -22.62 17.01 -3.40
C LEU A 310 -22.61 17.05 -4.92
N SER A 311 -21.86 18.00 -5.47
CA SER A 311 -21.49 18.02 -6.88
C SER A 311 -19.98 18.01 -7.02
N VAL A 312 -19.45 17.07 -7.80
CA VAL A 312 -18.01 16.89 -8.03
C VAL A 312 -17.72 16.92 -9.51
N GLU A 313 -16.79 17.77 -9.93
CA GLU A 313 -16.24 17.81 -11.28
C GLU A 313 -14.79 17.40 -11.24
N GLN A 314 -14.43 16.33 -11.95
CA GLN A 314 -13.07 15.83 -12.02
C GLN A 314 -12.24 16.68 -12.99
N HIS A 315 -11.02 17.03 -12.55
CA HIS A 315 -9.98 17.63 -13.37
C HIS A 315 -8.77 16.69 -13.50
N PRO A 316 -7.78 16.99 -14.36
CA PRO A 316 -6.64 16.08 -14.56
C PRO A 316 -5.80 15.78 -13.33
N GLU A 317 -5.69 16.72 -12.38
CA GLU A 317 -4.82 16.60 -11.20
C GLU A 317 -5.53 16.95 -9.88
N ASP A 318 -6.77 17.47 -9.96
CA ASP A 318 -7.58 17.87 -8.80
C ASP A 318 -9.07 17.62 -9.06
N PHE A 319 -9.93 18.13 -8.20
CA PHE A 319 -11.38 18.15 -8.38
C PHE A 319 -11.98 19.43 -7.83
N LEU A 320 -13.02 19.93 -8.48
CA LEU A 320 -13.88 21.00 -7.98
C LEU A 320 -15.10 20.38 -7.32
N SER A 321 -15.44 20.85 -6.13
CA SER A 321 -16.65 20.37 -5.45
C SER A 321 -17.51 21.51 -4.92
N GLU A 322 -18.83 21.33 -5.03
CA GLU A 322 -19.83 22.15 -4.38
C GLU A 322 -20.71 21.26 -3.51
N VAL A 323 -20.71 21.52 -2.22
CA VAL A 323 -21.37 20.69 -1.22
C VAL A 323 -22.31 21.51 -0.37
N THR A 324 -23.59 21.17 -0.46
CA THR A 324 -24.61 21.72 0.45
C THR A 324 -24.85 20.74 1.60
N VAL A 325 -24.64 21.20 2.81
CA VAL A 325 -24.94 20.48 4.05
C VAL A 325 -26.23 21.05 4.66
N LYS A 326 -27.10 20.15 5.13
CA LYS A 326 -28.29 20.52 5.92
C LYS A 326 -28.28 19.73 7.22
N GLY A 327 -28.49 20.42 8.31
CA GLY A 327 -28.41 19.80 9.63
C GLY A 327 -29.12 20.60 10.71
N VAL A 328 -28.98 20.10 11.91
CA VAL A 328 -29.61 20.67 13.11
C VAL A 328 -28.50 21.11 14.08
N ALA A 329 -28.63 22.30 14.63
CA ALA A 329 -27.73 22.82 15.65
C ALA A 329 -27.77 21.96 16.91
N LEU A 330 -26.64 21.44 17.35
CA LEU A 330 -26.50 20.71 18.61
C LEU A 330 -26.27 21.68 19.79
N ASP A 331 -25.70 22.84 19.49
CA ASP A 331 -25.38 23.89 20.44
C ASP A 331 -25.99 25.22 20.00
N SER A 332 -26.24 26.11 20.96
CA SER A 332 -26.73 27.47 20.64
C SER A 332 -25.55 28.38 20.30
N SER A 333 -25.36 28.70 19.02
CA SER A 333 -24.22 29.50 18.52
C SER A 333 -24.55 30.23 17.22
N ALA A 334 -23.76 31.28 16.91
CA ALA A 334 -23.71 31.90 15.58
C ALA A 334 -22.59 31.29 14.73
N VAL A 335 -21.58 30.63 15.33
CA VAL A 335 -20.43 30.07 14.65
C VAL A 335 -20.41 28.55 14.84
N PHE A 336 -20.38 27.83 13.76
CA PHE A 336 -20.29 26.36 13.78
C PHE A 336 -18.99 25.86 13.14
N THR A 337 -18.52 24.74 13.67
CA THR A 337 -17.23 24.15 13.28
C THR A 337 -17.47 23.02 12.28
N PHE A 338 -16.66 23.06 11.21
CA PHE A 338 -16.57 22.01 10.21
C PHE A 338 -15.11 21.55 10.05
N CYS A 339 -14.96 20.35 9.58
CA CYS A 339 -13.67 19.77 9.19
C CYS A 339 -13.68 19.44 7.69
N LEU A 340 -12.62 19.87 7.00
CA LEU A 340 -12.37 19.59 5.59
C LEU A 340 -10.89 19.35 5.38
N ASN A 341 -10.51 18.43 4.49
CA ASN A 341 -9.11 18.14 4.20
C ASN A 341 -8.27 19.43 4.02
N PRO A 342 -7.12 19.54 4.68
CA PRO A 342 -6.31 20.76 4.62
C PRO A 342 -5.73 21.07 3.24
N GLY A 343 -5.60 20.08 2.35
CA GLY A 343 -5.16 20.27 0.98
C GLY A 343 -6.20 20.92 0.04
N LEU A 344 -7.48 21.00 0.49
CA LEU A 344 -8.56 21.60 -0.29
C LEU A 344 -8.69 23.09 0.02
N THR A 345 -8.85 23.94 -0.99
CA THR A 345 -9.00 25.40 -0.86
C THR A 345 -10.46 25.81 -0.95
N ILE A 346 -10.99 26.44 0.07
CA ILE A 346 -12.38 26.94 0.08
C ILE A 346 -12.44 28.31 -0.58
N HIS A 347 -13.26 28.44 -1.61
CA HIS A 347 -13.49 29.70 -2.33
C HIS A 347 -14.60 30.52 -1.70
N SER A 348 -15.70 29.84 -1.32
CA SER A 348 -16.85 30.53 -0.73
C SER A 348 -17.69 29.58 0.11
N VAL A 349 -18.39 30.17 1.09
CA VAL A 349 -19.42 29.50 1.86
C VAL A 349 -20.68 30.38 1.80
N HIS A 350 -21.83 29.77 1.47
CA HIS A 350 -23.09 30.47 1.33
C HIS A 350 -24.17 29.81 2.18
N SER A 351 -25.14 30.60 2.65
CA SER A 351 -26.38 30.11 3.22
C SER A 351 -27.56 30.96 2.73
N ALA A 352 -28.62 30.31 2.27
CA ALA A 352 -29.80 31.00 1.74
C ALA A 352 -29.46 32.10 0.69
N GLY A 353 -28.45 31.88 -0.15
CA GLY A 353 -27.99 32.84 -1.17
C GLY A 353 -27.08 33.96 -0.66
N GLN A 354 -26.82 34.06 0.65
CA GLN A 354 -25.90 35.02 1.23
C GLN A 354 -24.53 34.40 1.47
N GLN A 355 -23.48 35.15 1.15
CA GLN A 355 -22.11 34.73 1.43
C GLN A 355 -21.83 34.85 2.92
N LEU A 356 -21.38 33.78 3.55
CA LEU A 356 -21.00 33.73 4.95
C LEU A 356 -19.52 34.05 5.14
N LYS A 357 -19.20 34.61 6.30
CA LYS A 357 -17.83 34.75 6.72
C LYS A 357 -17.35 33.42 7.29
N PHE A 358 -16.15 33.03 6.94
CA PHE A 358 -15.51 31.85 7.52
C PHE A 358 -14.05 32.13 7.85
N LYS A 359 -13.57 31.43 8.88
CA LYS A 359 -12.14 31.40 9.24
C LYS A 359 -11.64 29.99 9.10
N ARG A 360 -10.55 29.81 8.39
CA ARG A 360 -9.90 28.52 8.25
C ARG A 360 -8.63 28.43 9.09
N ASP A 361 -8.49 27.33 9.84
CA ASP A 361 -7.29 26.93 10.55
C ASP A 361 -6.93 25.49 10.14
N LYS A 362 -6.12 25.39 9.09
CA LYS A 362 -5.78 24.11 8.41
C LYS A 362 -7.03 23.32 8.01
N GLN A 363 -7.32 22.20 8.70
CA GLN A 363 -8.49 21.37 8.47
C GLN A 363 -9.79 21.93 9.07
N ILE A 364 -9.70 22.83 10.04
CA ILE A 364 -10.85 23.39 10.73
C ILE A 364 -11.39 24.62 9.99
N VAL A 365 -12.71 24.63 9.81
CA VAL A 365 -13.45 25.71 9.17
C VAL A 365 -14.51 26.21 10.14
N LEU A 366 -14.35 27.41 10.63
CA LEU A 366 -15.32 28.10 11.48
C LEU A 366 -16.21 28.96 10.58
N VAL A 367 -17.49 28.64 10.49
CA VAL A 367 -18.46 29.36 9.64
C VAL A 367 -19.35 30.19 10.54
N ASP A 368 -19.37 31.52 10.28
CA ASP A 368 -20.20 32.50 11.00
C ASP A 368 -21.49 32.75 10.21
N PHE A 369 -22.60 32.32 10.76
CA PHE A 369 -23.95 32.49 10.15
C PHE A 369 -24.54 33.88 10.40
N GLY A 370 -23.83 34.76 11.14
CA GLY A 370 -24.25 36.11 11.41
C GLY A 370 -25.36 36.27 12.43
N THR A 371 -26.20 35.24 12.60
CA THR A 371 -27.28 35.16 13.59
C THR A 371 -27.09 33.99 14.52
N LYS A 372 -27.45 34.17 15.78
CA LYS A 372 -27.39 33.07 16.75
C LYS A 372 -28.53 32.10 16.52
N HIS A 373 -28.20 30.85 16.21
CA HIS A 373 -29.15 29.74 16.12
C HIS A 373 -29.32 29.07 17.48
N ALA A 374 -30.54 28.71 17.82
CA ALA A 374 -30.82 27.92 19.01
C ALA A 374 -30.54 26.43 18.76
N LYS A 375 -30.34 25.68 19.85
CA LYS A 375 -30.28 24.22 19.76
C LYS A 375 -31.59 23.69 19.17
N GLY A 376 -31.48 22.86 18.11
CA GLY A 376 -32.61 22.32 17.37
C GLY A 376 -32.96 23.09 16.10
N ASP A 377 -32.38 24.28 15.85
CA ASP A 377 -32.62 25.02 14.62
C ASP A 377 -32.01 24.31 13.42
N THR A 378 -32.73 24.33 12.29
CA THR A 378 -32.22 23.80 11.03
C THR A 378 -31.28 24.82 10.36
N ILE A 379 -30.09 24.37 10.00
CA ILE A 379 -29.03 25.17 9.39
C ILE A 379 -28.63 24.54 8.06
N SER A 380 -28.37 25.37 7.06
CA SER A 380 -27.84 24.93 5.76
C SER A 380 -26.66 25.79 5.36
N ALA A 381 -25.61 25.16 4.81
CA ALA A 381 -24.46 25.86 4.23
C ALA A 381 -23.98 25.15 2.96
N THR A 382 -23.62 25.94 1.95
CA THR A 382 -23.04 25.48 0.70
C THR A 382 -21.59 25.89 0.64
N PHE A 383 -20.69 24.91 0.51
CA PHE A 383 -19.24 25.08 0.41
C PHE A 383 -18.83 24.87 -1.03
N ARG A 384 -18.01 25.78 -1.59
CA ARG A 384 -17.36 25.59 -2.88
C ARG A 384 -15.85 25.58 -2.69
N TYR A 385 -15.20 24.52 -3.12
CA TYR A 385 -13.77 24.30 -2.93
C TYR A 385 -13.17 23.42 -4.02
N ASP A 386 -11.85 23.47 -4.19
CA ASP A 386 -11.06 22.63 -5.07
C ASP A 386 -9.72 22.24 -4.42
N GLY A 387 -8.93 21.45 -5.08
CA GLY A 387 -7.57 21.12 -4.71
C GLY A 387 -7.26 19.63 -4.64
N GLN A 388 -6.16 19.33 -3.98
CA GLN A 388 -5.68 17.96 -3.80
C GLN A 388 -5.80 17.51 -2.34
N ILE A 389 -6.02 16.21 -2.15
CA ILE A 389 -6.09 15.61 -0.81
C ILE A 389 -4.70 15.53 -0.20
N ASP A 390 -4.54 16.05 1.01
CA ASP A 390 -3.39 15.78 1.86
C ASP A 390 -3.60 14.46 2.60
N ASN A 391 -2.91 13.42 2.16
CA ASN A 391 -2.98 12.08 2.76
C ASN A 391 -2.40 12.05 4.19
N SER A 392 -1.53 13.00 4.57
CA SER A 392 -0.96 13.06 5.92
C SER A 392 -1.99 13.42 6.99
N PHE A 393 -3.16 13.93 6.55
CA PHE A 393 -4.29 14.24 7.43
C PHE A 393 -5.09 13.02 7.88
N CYS A 394 -4.96 11.87 7.23
CA CYS A 394 -5.75 10.67 7.54
C CYS A 394 -5.32 10.02 8.87
N TYR A 395 -6.29 9.49 9.63
CA TYR A 395 -6.05 8.72 10.87
C TYR A 395 -5.18 9.44 11.91
N LEU A 396 -5.54 10.68 12.28
CA LEU A 396 -4.79 11.48 13.25
C LEU A 396 -4.84 10.93 14.69
N ASP A 397 -5.77 10.03 14.99
CA ASP A 397 -5.90 9.30 16.25
C ASP A 397 -4.96 8.09 16.34
N ILE A 398 -4.30 7.71 15.24
CA ILE A 398 -3.42 6.55 15.20
C ILE A 398 -1.95 6.96 15.29
N PRO A 399 -1.18 6.33 16.21
CA PRO A 399 0.25 6.64 16.36
C PRO A 399 1.03 6.44 15.06
N PRO A 400 1.99 7.34 14.76
CA PRO A 400 2.79 7.25 13.52
C PRO A 400 3.51 5.90 13.35
N GLU A 401 3.95 5.28 14.44
CA GLU A 401 4.65 4.00 14.43
C GLU A 401 3.75 2.87 13.92
N VAL A 402 2.46 2.92 14.27
CA VAL A 402 1.45 1.96 13.81
C VAL A 402 1.14 2.18 12.32
N LEU A 403 0.99 3.44 11.92
CA LEU A 403 0.76 3.78 10.51
C LEU A 403 1.96 3.44 9.63
N GLN A 404 3.18 3.60 10.14
CA GLN A 404 4.42 3.32 9.42
C GLN A 404 4.86 1.85 9.52
N ALA A 405 4.14 1.03 10.28
CA ALA A 405 4.46 -0.40 10.35
C ALA A 405 4.61 -1.00 8.95
N SER A 406 5.68 -1.77 8.74
CA SER A 406 6.00 -2.33 7.42
C SER A 406 4.87 -3.20 6.90
N ASN A 407 4.43 -2.94 5.69
CA ASN A 407 3.49 -3.77 4.95
C ASN A 407 4.18 -4.60 3.88
N LYS A 408 5.24 -5.24 4.28
CA LYS A 408 5.99 -6.13 3.41
C LYS A 408 5.17 -7.39 3.14
N LYS A 409 4.75 -7.58 1.90
CA LYS A 409 4.11 -8.80 1.42
C LYS A 409 5.12 -9.58 0.58
N PHE A 410 5.62 -10.68 1.11
CA PHE A 410 6.73 -11.45 0.55
C PHE A 410 7.98 -10.55 0.44
N LEU A 411 8.45 -10.19 -0.77
CA LEU A 411 9.53 -9.25 -1.03
C LEU A 411 9.03 -7.86 -1.46
N PHE A 412 7.71 -7.64 -1.45
CA PHE A 412 7.10 -6.38 -1.88
C PHE A 412 6.79 -5.50 -0.69
N ASN A 413 7.31 -4.28 -0.69
CA ASN A 413 6.89 -3.25 0.24
C ASN A 413 5.98 -2.26 -0.51
N ILE A 414 4.77 -2.06 0.04
CA ILE A 414 3.70 -1.29 -0.61
C ILE A 414 3.62 0.08 0.04
N ASP A 415 3.65 1.13 -0.76
CA ASP A 415 3.38 2.50 -0.31
C ASP A 415 1.89 2.65 0.05
N LYS A 416 1.63 3.16 1.26
CA LYS A 416 0.25 3.34 1.75
C LYS A 416 -0.30 4.67 1.26
N GLN A 417 -1.41 4.61 0.53
CA GLN A 417 -2.12 5.80 0.07
C GLN A 417 -3.61 5.68 0.40
N TYR A 418 -4.23 6.80 0.71
CA TYR A 418 -5.64 6.87 1.11
C TYR A 418 -6.52 7.53 0.06
N SER A 419 -5.92 8.26 -0.87
CA SER A 419 -6.58 8.88 -2.02
C SER A 419 -5.67 8.91 -3.22
N PHE A 420 -6.25 9.03 -4.40
CA PHE A 420 -5.53 9.19 -5.67
C PHE A 420 -6.21 10.26 -6.50
N GLN A 421 -5.41 11.09 -7.13
CA GLN A 421 -5.87 12.17 -8.00
C GLN A 421 -4.94 12.24 -9.20
N THR A 422 -5.33 11.54 -10.26
CA THR A 422 -4.63 11.49 -11.52
C THR A 422 -5.61 11.72 -12.66
N LYS A 423 -5.12 12.05 -13.85
CA LYS A 423 -5.95 12.25 -15.05
C LYS A 423 -6.88 11.07 -15.32
N ASN A 424 -6.45 9.85 -15.08
CA ASN A 424 -7.19 8.64 -15.44
C ASN A 424 -7.87 7.95 -14.25
N TYR A 425 -7.62 8.43 -13.04
CA TYR A 425 -8.12 7.78 -11.84
C TYR A 425 -8.27 8.78 -10.68
N LEU A 426 -9.45 8.80 -10.09
CA LEU A 426 -9.75 9.57 -8.87
C LEU A 426 -10.32 8.62 -7.82
N MET A 427 -9.85 8.72 -6.59
CA MET A 427 -10.38 7.98 -5.44
C MET A 427 -10.41 8.87 -4.22
N LEU A 428 -11.62 9.05 -3.67
CA LEU A 428 -11.91 9.86 -2.50
C LEU A 428 -12.64 8.98 -1.48
N THR A 429 -12.00 8.74 -0.35
CA THR A 429 -12.49 7.86 0.71
C THR A 429 -12.85 8.64 1.97
N PRO A 430 -13.67 8.09 2.86
CA PRO A 430 -14.17 8.82 4.02
C PRO A 430 -13.09 9.36 4.95
N GLU A 431 -12.00 8.63 5.14
CA GLU A 431 -10.88 9.00 6.01
C GLU A 431 -10.12 10.23 5.53
N THR A 432 -10.30 10.60 4.26
CA THR A 432 -9.65 11.78 3.68
C THR A 432 -10.37 13.07 3.98
N TYR A 433 -11.61 13.03 4.51
CA TYR A 433 -12.44 14.23 4.74
C TYR A 433 -12.56 15.12 3.50
N TRP A 434 -12.82 14.48 2.36
CA TRP A 434 -12.93 15.17 1.08
C TRP A 434 -14.17 16.04 0.91
N TYR A 435 -15.14 15.94 1.84
CA TYR A 435 -16.30 16.83 1.97
C TYR A 435 -16.42 17.35 3.39
N PRO A 436 -17.05 18.53 3.62
CA PRO A 436 -17.17 19.12 4.93
C PRO A 436 -17.95 18.21 5.90
N ARG A 437 -17.36 17.89 7.05
CA ARG A 437 -18.01 17.18 8.15
C ARG A 437 -18.17 18.11 9.35
N ALA A 438 -19.22 17.90 10.16
CA ALA A 438 -19.42 18.68 11.36
C ALA A 438 -18.37 18.36 12.44
N GLY A 439 -17.89 19.40 13.12
CA GLY A 439 -16.94 19.26 14.21
C GLY A 439 -15.48 19.12 13.74
N THR A 440 -14.69 18.36 14.49
CA THR A 440 -13.28 18.09 14.23
C THR A 440 -13.09 16.70 13.62
N SER A 441 -11.95 16.46 12.98
CA SER A 441 -11.58 15.10 12.54
C SER A 441 -11.13 14.24 13.73
N TYR A 442 -10.77 12.98 13.43
CA TYR A 442 -10.27 12.05 14.43
C TYR A 442 -8.99 12.56 15.10
N SER A 443 -8.90 12.34 16.40
CA SER A 443 -7.74 12.63 17.23
C SER A 443 -7.84 11.85 18.54
N ASP A 444 -6.80 11.93 19.39
CA ASP A 444 -6.79 11.35 20.73
C ASP A 444 -7.94 11.81 21.63
N LYS A 445 -8.48 13.02 21.41
CA LYS A 445 -9.66 13.55 22.12
C LYS A 445 -10.99 13.36 21.38
N ASN A 446 -10.94 13.00 20.13
CA ASN A 446 -12.11 12.76 19.28
C ASN A 446 -11.83 11.53 18.38
N PRO A 447 -11.79 10.32 18.94
CA PRO A 447 -11.56 9.10 18.18
C PRO A 447 -12.68 8.85 17.16
N ASP A 448 -12.39 8.09 16.10
CA ASP A 448 -13.32 7.82 15.01
C ASP A 448 -14.63 7.14 15.47
N TRP A 449 -14.55 6.28 16.48
CA TRP A 449 -15.70 5.58 17.05
C TRP A 449 -16.73 6.49 17.75
N GLN A 450 -16.39 7.76 18.04
CA GLN A 450 -17.33 8.73 18.58
C GLN A 450 -18.25 9.35 17.52
N GLN A 451 -17.95 9.18 16.25
CA GLN A 451 -18.68 9.81 15.15
C GLN A 451 -19.57 8.81 14.42
N THR A 452 -20.73 8.52 14.94
CA THR A 452 -21.71 7.58 14.38
C THR A 452 -22.96 8.29 13.88
N TYR A 453 -22.80 9.32 13.07
CA TYR A 453 -23.94 10.01 12.45
C TYR A 453 -24.27 9.41 11.10
N PHE A 454 -25.56 9.21 10.85
CA PHE A 454 -26.09 8.76 9.58
C PHE A 454 -26.72 9.92 8.83
N SER A 455 -26.36 10.07 7.57
CA SER A 455 -26.81 11.15 6.71
C SER A 455 -27.34 10.61 5.39
N ASN A 456 -28.27 11.34 4.78
CA ASN A 456 -28.71 11.08 3.43
C ASN A 456 -27.75 11.77 2.46
N TYR A 457 -27.25 11.02 1.47
CA TYR A 457 -26.33 11.54 0.46
C TYR A 457 -26.98 11.56 -0.90
N ARG A 458 -26.84 12.71 -1.59
CA ARG A 458 -27.03 12.86 -3.02
C ARG A 458 -25.72 13.32 -3.62
N LEU A 459 -25.23 12.60 -4.61
CA LEU A 459 -23.95 12.90 -5.24
C LEU A 459 -24.15 13.02 -6.75
N LYS A 460 -23.71 14.14 -7.32
CA LYS A 460 -23.57 14.35 -8.76
C LYS A 460 -22.10 14.37 -9.13
N VAL A 461 -21.73 13.66 -10.18
CA VAL A 461 -20.34 13.53 -10.60
C VAL A 461 -20.24 13.78 -12.10
N LYS A 462 -19.37 14.72 -12.48
CA LYS A 462 -18.96 14.94 -13.86
C LYS A 462 -17.52 14.43 -14.02
N PRO A 463 -17.34 13.20 -14.50
CA PRO A 463 -16.02 12.64 -14.73
C PRO A 463 -15.35 13.21 -15.97
N LEU A 464 -14.04 12.99 -16.12
CA LEU A 464 -13.39 13.20 -17.42
C LEU A 464 -13.92 12.21 -18.47
N PRO A 465 -13.90 12.58 -19.77
CA PRO A 465 -14.45 11.75 -20.83
C PRO A 465 -13.89 10.33 -20.86
N GLY A 466 -14.78 9.35 -20.95
CA GLY A 466 -14.43 7.92 -21.01
C GLY A 466 -14.24 7.25 -19.65
N LEU A 467 -14.34 7.98 -18.54
CA LEU A 467 -14.25 7.42 -17.20
C LEU A 467 -15.64 7.20 -16.58
N VAL A 468 -15.73 6.19 -15.72
CA VAL A 468 -16.96 5.79 -15.03
C VAL A 468 -16.80 6.07 -13.53
N PRO A 469 -17.66 6.91 -12.95
CA PRO A 469 -17.69 7.12 -11.50
C PRO A 469 -18.51 6.03 -10.82
N LEU A 470 -18.05 5.62 -9.64
CA LEU A 470 -18.67 4.63 -8.77
C LEU A 470 -18.79 5.20 -7.36
N SER A 471 -19.96 5.05 -6.78
CA SER A 471 -20.25 5.45 -5.39
C SER A 471 -21.37 4.58 -4.82
N GLN A 472 -21.70 4.80 -3.55
CA GLN A 472 -22.86 4.15 -2.92
C GLN A 472 -24.18 4.68 -3.53
N GLY A 473 -25.19 3.84 -3.56
CA GLY A 473 -26.50 4.16 -4.07
C GLY A 473 -26.72 3.81 -5.54
N GLU A 474 -27.91 4.13 -6.03
CA GLU A 474 -28.27 3.92 -7.44
C GLU A 474 -27.62 5.00 -8.30
N GLY A 475 -26.74 4.58 -9.22
CA GLY A 475 -26.10 5.46 -10.19
C GLY A 475 -26.92 5.60 -11.48
N LYS A 476 -27.15 6.83 -11.93
CA LYS A 476 -27.82 7.15 -13.20
C LYS A 476 -26.98 8.17 -13.95
N CYS A 477 -26.71 7.90 -15.23
CA CYS A 477 -26.04 8.83 -16.14
C CYS A 477 -27.08 9.59 -16.97
N ASP A 478 -26.96 10.89 -17.06
CA ASP A 478 -27.79 11.72 -17.96
C ASP A 478 -27.14 11.85 -19.37
N GLU A 479 -27.84 12.58 -20.25
CA GLU A 479 -27.39 12.81 -21.63
C GLU A 479 -26.13 13.70 -21.72
N GLU A 480 -25.82 14.48 -20.69
CA GLU A 480 -24.63 15.32 -20.58
C GLU A 480 -23.42 14.59 -20.01
N GLY A 481 -23.57 13.31 -19.65
CA GLY A 481 -22.50 12.51 -19.06
C GLY A 481 -22.29 12.78 -17.56
N VAL A 482 -23.25 13.39 -16.88
CA VAL A 482 -23.24 13.58 -15.43
C VAL A 482 -23.92 12.40 -14.76
N TYR A 483 -23.23 11.83 -13.82
CA TYR A 483 -23.73 10.71 -13.02
C TYR A 483 -24.35 11.22 -11.73
N SER A 484 -25.52 10.69 -11.39
CA SER A 484 -26.23 11.00 -10.14
C SER A 484 -26.35 9.75 -9.30
N PHE A 485 -25.93 9.81 -8.04
CA PHE A 485 -26.01 8.71 -7.06
C PHE A 485 -26.94 9.11 -5.92
N LYS A 486 -27.79 8.17 -5.52
CA LYS A 486 -28.69 8.35 -4.37
C LYS A 486 -28.80 7.04 -3.61
N GLY A 487 -28.45 7.07 -2.32
CA GLY A 487 -28.61 5.93 -1.42
C GLY A 487 -30.07 5.67 -1.07
N ASP A 488 -30.42 4.40 -0.87
CA ASP A 488 -31.75 4.01 -0.40
C ASP A 488 -31.92 4.29 1.10
N TYR A 489 -30.83 4.33 1.86
CA TYR A 489 -30.79 4.51 3.31
C TYR A 489 -29.74 5.56 3.71
N PRO A 490 -29.91 6.20 4.88
CA PRO A 490 -28.85 7.03 5.44
C PRO A 490 -27.57 6.22 5.68
N SER A 491 -26.42 6.80 5.39
CA SER A 491 -25.12 6.18 5.54
C SER A 491 -24.21 7.03 6.44
N GLN A 492 -23.23 6.42 7.07
CA GLN A 492 -22.22 7.15 7.85
C GLN A 492 -21.25 7.89 6.95
N THR A 493 -20.95 7.33 5.79
CA THR A 493 -19.85 7.77 4.93
C THR A 493 -20.20 7.63 3.46
N LEU A 494 -19.48 8.38 2.64
CA LEU A 494 -19.58 8.33 1.19
C LEU A 494 -18.18 8.25 0.58
N SER A 495 -18.00 7.32 -0.36
CA SER A 495 -16.79 7.19 -1.18
C SER A 495 -17.10 7.50 -2.63
N LEU A 496 -16.12 7.99 -3.35
CA LEU A 496 -16.16 8.20 -4.80
C LEU A 496 -14.91 7.60 -5.43
N VAL A 497 -15.11 6.76 -6.44
CA VAL A 497 -14.04 6.21 -7.25
C VAL A 497 -14.36 6.48 -8.72
N ILE A 498 -13.41 6.99 -9.51
CA ILE A 498 -13.57 7.25 -10.94
C ILE A 498 -12.41 6.60 -11.67
N GLY A 499 -12.72 5.81 -12.71
CA GLY A 499 -11.72 5.13 -13.52
C GLY A 499 -12.31 4.56 -14.81
N ASP A 500 -11.47 3.93 -15.63
CA ASP A 500 -11.91 3.23 -16.87
C ASP A 500 -12.47 1.85 -16.50
N TYR A 501 -13.61 1.84 -15.83
CA TYR A 501 -14.25 0.63 -15.31
C TYR A 501 -15.15 -0.07 -16.32
N GLN A 502 -15.13 -1.40 -16.26
CA GLN A 502 -16.08 -2.30 -16.90
C GLN A 502 -16.85 -3.09 -15.84
N GLN A 503 -18.11 -3.35 -16.08
CA GLN A 503 -19.00 -4.04 -15.16
C GLN A 503 -19.28 -5.47 -15.60
N LYS A 504 -19.16 -6.41 -14.67
CA LYS A 504 -19.77 -7.73 -14.75
C LYS A 504 -20.80 -7.85 -13.63
N SER A 505 -22.00 -8.29 -13.96
CA SER A 505 -23.09 -8.31 -12.96
C SER A 505 -23.94 -9.54 -13.05
N ALA A 506 -24.53 -9.91 -11.91
CA ALA A 506 -25.54 -10.94 -11.78
C ALA A 506 -26.67 -10.43 -10.88
N TYR A 507 -27.90 -10.75 -11.22
CA TYR A 507 -29.07 -10.40 -10.41
C TYR A 507 -29.57 -11.63 -9.67
N ALA A 508 -29.54 -11.58 -8.36
CA ALA A 508 -30.01 -12.69 -7.52
C ALA A 508 -30.77 -12.12 -6.32
N ASP A 509 -31.96 -12.70 -6.05
CA ASP A 509 -32.77 -12.39 -4.87
C ASP A 509 -33.02 -10.88 -4.66
N SER A 510 -33.43 -10.20 -5.74
CA SER A 510 -33.68 -8.74 -5.78
C SER A 510 -32.46 -7.86 -5.47
N ILE A 511 -31.25 -8.41 -5.47
CA ILE A 511 -29.99 -7.70 -5.27
C ILE A 511 -29.18 -7.77 -6.56
N LEU A 512 -28.66 -6.62 -6.99
CA LEU A 512 -27.72 -6.51 -8.09
C LEU A 512 -26.29 -6.69 -7.56
N TYR A 513 -25.66 -7.81 -7.88
CA TYR A 513 -24.25 -8.07 -7.58
C TYR A 513 -23.40 -7.65 -8.75
N SER A 514 -22.38 -6.84 -8.52
CA SER A 514 -21.52 -6.29 -9.56
C SER A 514 -20.05 -6.40 -9.18
N VAL A 515 -19.22 -6.75 -10.17
CA VAL A 515 -17.77 -6.62 -10.09
C VAL A 515 -17.35 -5.54 -11.08
N TRP A 516 -16.74 -4.48 -10.59
CA TRP A 516 -16.21 -3.39 -11.37
C TRP A 516 -14.69 -3.54 -11.44
N HIS A 517 -14.19 -3.92 -12.58
CA HIS A 517 -12.78 -4.07 -12.86
C HIS A 517 -12.33 -3.05 -13.90
N LEU A 518 -11.05 -2.71 -13.93
CA LEU A 518 -10.52 -1.85 -14.96
C LEU A 518 -10.48 -2.58 -16.31
N ARG A 519 -10.44 -1.81 -17.37
CA ARG A 519 -10.28 -2.36 -18.72
C ARG A 519 -9.02 -3.25 -18.73
N ASP A 520 -9.11 -4.41 -19.40
CA ASP A 520 -8.05 -5.42 -19.50
C ASP A 520 -7.70 -6.16 -18.18
N HIS A 521 -8.43 -5.90 -17.08
CA HIS A 521 -8.26 -6.63 -15.81
C HIS A 521 -9.27 -7.77 -15.59
N ASP A 522 -9.94 -8.23 -16.65
CA ASP A 522 -10.84 -9.39 -16.55
C ASP A 522 -10.05 -10.71 -16.54
N TYR A 523 -9.59 -11.10 -15.36
CA TYR A 523 -8.83 -12.34 -15.15
C TYR A 523 -9.70 -13.54 -14.74
N PHE A 524 -11.00 -13.34 -14.49
CA PHE A 524 -11.88 -14.32 -13.84
C PHE A 524 -13.03 -14.80 -14.71
N THR A 525 -13.64 -13.99 -15.57
CA THR A 525 -14.90 -14.31 -16.29
C THR A 525 -14.77 -15.58 -17.12
N ALA A 526 -13.72 -15.71 -17.94
CA ALA A 526 -13.50 -16.88 -18.78
C ALA A 526 -13.41 -18.20 -17.99
N SER A 527 -13.09 -18.14 -16.69
CA SER A 527 -13.03 -19.32 -15.83
C SER A 527 -14.40 -19.77 -15.35
N PHE A 528 -15.46 -18.98 -15.58
CA PHE A 528 -16.83 -19.24 -15.13
C PHE A 528 -17.86 -19.29 -16.27
N ASP A 529 -17.41 -19.23 -17.53
CA ASP A 529 -18.31 -19.19 -18.70
C ASP A 529 -19.31 -20.35 -18.73
N SER A 530 -18.88 -21.56 -18.37
CA SER A 530 -19.75 -22.75 -18.43
C SER A 530 -20.78 -22.81 -17.29
N ILE A 531 -20.68 -21.94 -16.28
CA ILE A 531 -21.59 -21.89 -15.14
C ILE A 531 -22.39 -20.57 -15.05
N HIS A 532 -22.30 -19.74 -16.09
CA HIS A 532 -22.91 -18.39 -16.10
C HIS A 532 -24.36 -18.39 -15.62
N ASP A 533 -25.17 -19.29 -16.12
CA ASP A 533 -26.60 -19.40 -15.74
C ASP A 533 -26.82 -19.90 -14.31
N THR A 534 -25.80 -20.51 -13.71
CA THR A 534 -25.86 -21.06 -12.35
C THR A 534 -25.38 -20.04 -11.30
N ILE A 535 -24.66 -19.00 -11.70
CA ILE A 535 -24.10 -17.98 -10.79
C ILE A 535 -25.17 -17.35 -9.88
N PRO A 536 -26.34 -16.91 -10.36
CA PRO A 536 -27.37 -16.34 -9.49
C PRO A 536 -27.84 -17.31 -8.40
N TRP A 537 -27.94 -18.59 -8.72
CA TRP A 537 -28.29 -19.62 -7.75
C TRP A 537 -27.20 -19.84 -6.71
N LEU A 538 -25.92 -19.86 -7.12
CA LEU A 538 -24.79 -20.00 -6.20
C LEU A 538 -24.73 -18.83 -5.21
N ILE A 539 -24.88 -17.59 -5.68
CA ILE A 539 -24.94 -16.39 -4.85
C ILE A 539 -26.08 -16.48 -3.83
N ARG A 540 -27.29 -16.82 -4.31
CA ARG A 540 -28.47 -17.00 -3.43
C ARG A 540 -28.20 -18.03 -2.35
N ASN A 541 -27.64 -19.19 -2.71
CA ASN A 541 -27.36 -20.26 -1.77
C ASN A 541 -26.40 -19.82 -0.67
N VAL A 542 -25.31 -19.12 -1.01
CA VAL A 542 -24.35 -18.56 -0.05
C VAL A 542 -25.05 -17.52 0.85
N LYS A 543 -25.80 -16.59 0.27
CA LYS A 543 -26.53 -15.58 1.01
C LYS A 543 -27.52 -16.20 2.01
N GLU A 544 -28.32 -17.19 1.59
CA GLU A 544 -29.27 -17.86 2.46
C GLU A 544 -28.60 -18.63 3.60
N GLN A 545 -27.44 -19.24 3.35
CA GLN A 545 -26.68 -19.90 4.40
C GLN A 545 -26.22 -18.89 5.45
N LEU A 546 -25.69 -17.74 5.02
CA LEU A 546 -25.26 -16.66 5.91
C LEU A 546 -26.43 -16.02 6.66
N ALA A 547 -27.55 -15.74 5.97
CA ALA A 547 -28.75 -15.19 6.59
C ALA A 547 -29.30 -16.13 7.69
N ARG A 548 -29.28 -17.45 7.45
CA ARG A 548 -29.66 -18.45 8.45
C ARG A 548 -28.70 -18.50 9.63
N GLN A 549 -27.41 -18.44 9.35
CA GLN A 549 -26.36 -18.47 10.38
C GLN A 549 -26.43 -17.24 11.28
N TYR A 550 -26.61 -16.07 10.69
CA TYR A 550 -26.57 -14.79 11.40
C TYR A 550 -27.94 -14.24 11.77
N LYS A 551 -29.02 -14.84 11.27
CA LYS A 551 -30.40 -14.39 11.45
C LYS A 551 -30.62 -12.94 11.03
N LEU A 552 -29.93 -12.53 9.97
CA LEU A 552 -29.96 -11.18 9.41
C LEU A 552 -29.96 -11.27 7.89
N ASP A 553 -30.74 -10.40 7.26
CA ASP A 553 -30.76 -10.25 5.81
C ASP A 553 -29.92 -9.06 5.37
N TYR A 554 -29.37 -9.14 4.17
CA TYR A 554 -28.65 -8.03 3.57
C TYR A 554 -29.65 -6.92 3.22
N PRO A 555 -29.48 -5.69 3.75
CA PRO A 555 -30.51 -4.65 3.68
C PRO A 555 -30.52 -3.86 2.37
N PHE A 556 -29.47 -3.98 1.53
CA PHE A 556 -29.32 -3.15 0.35
C PHE A 556 -29.74 -3.88 -0.93
N LYS A 557 -30.07 -3.11 -1.97
CA LYS A 557 -30.47 -3.64 -3.28
C LYS A 557 -29.29 -3.88 -4.21
N ARG A 558 -28.09 -3.47 -3.81
CA ARG A 558 -26.86 -3.54 -4.60
C ARG A 558 -25.71 -4.03 -3.74
N PHE A 559 -24.79 -4.72 -4.40
CA PHE A 559 -23.53 -5.14 -3.83
C PHE A 559 -22.46 -5.03 -4.91
N SER A 560 -21.48 -4.18 -4.71
CA SER A 560 -20.43 -3.91 -5.70
C SER A 560 -19.05 -4.22 -5.14
N ILE A 561 -18.28 -5.01 -5.89
CA ILE A 561 -16.85 -5.18 -5.66
C ILE A 561 -16.15 -4.25 -6.66
N VAL A 562 -15.34 -3.32 -6.18
CA VAL A 562 -14.67 -2.31 -7.00
C VAL A 562 -13.17 -2.48 -6.89
N GLU A 563 -12.52 -2.67 -8.02
CA GLU A 563 -11.08 -2.78 -8.11
C GLU A 563 -10.42 -1.42 -7.85
N VAL A 564 -9.41 -1.39 -6.98
CA VAL A 564 -8.68 -0.18 -6.59
C VAL A 564 -7.18 -0.44 -6.53
N PRO A 565 -6.32 0.61 -6.55
CA PRO A 565 -4.88 0.43 -6.49
C PRO A 565 -4.41 -0.36 -5.28
N VAL A 566 -3.35 -1.17 -5.47
CA VAL A 566 -2.74 -1.95 -4.38
C VAL A 566 -2.25 -1.08 -3.24
N GLN A 567 -1.86 0.15 -3.50
CA GLN A 567 -1.42 1.11 -2.49
C GLN A 567 -2.53 1.48 -1.50
N PHE A 568 -3.80 1.30 -1.87
CA PHE A 568 -4.93 1.50 -0.97
C PHE A 568 -5.37 0.23 -0.27
N ALA A 569 -5.54 -0.88 -1.00
CA ALA A 569 -6.27 -2.05 -0.51
C ALA A 569 -5.38 -3.22 -0.05
N SER A 570 -4.04 -3.13 -0.16
CA SER A 570 -3.16 -4.28 0.08
C SER A 570 -2.46 -4.28 1.44
N TYR A 571 -2.89 -3.48 2.39
CA TYR A 571 -2.36 -3.47 3.75
C TYR A 571 -3.48 -3.53 4.79
N GLU A 572 -3.10 -4.02 5.97
CA GLU A 572 -4.02 -4.08 7.09
C GLU A 572 -4.19 -2.71 7.74
N ARG A 573 -5.44 -2.39 8.09
CA ARG A 573 -5.78 -1.27 8.95
C ARG A 573 -6.10 -1.82 10.34
N ALA A 574 -5.05 -2.26 11.05
CA ALA A 574 -5.19 -2.87 12.38
C ALA A 574 -5.88 -1.95 13.41
N TRP A 575 -5.98 -0.66 13.09
CA TRP A 575 -6.62 0.37 13.91
C TRP A 575 -8.08 0.56 13.57
N SER A 576 -8.57 0.10 12.43
CA SER A 576 -9.94 0.30 11.97
C SER A 576 -10.72 -0.99 12.03
N GLN A 577 -11.93 -0.93 12.56
CA GLN A 577 -12.85 -2.06 12.65
C GLN A 577 -13.66 -2.25 11.38
N ALA A 578 -14.23 -1.15 10.87
CA ALA A 578 -14.78 -1.08 9.55
C ALA A 578 -13.66 -0.61 8.64
N GLN A 579 -12.96 -1.53 8.03
CA GLN A 579 -11.92 -1.15 7.10
C GLN A 579 -12.55 -0.28 6.02
N GLU A 580 -11.90 0.82 5.67
CA GLU A 580 -12.37 1.75 4.63
C GLU A 580 -12.47 1.06 3.25
N THR A 581 -11.90 -0.13 3.13
CA THR A 581 -12.11 -1.03 2.00
C THR A 581 -13.53 -1.59 1.93
N VAL A 582 -14.29 -1.55 3.03
CA VAL A 582 -15.69 -1.99 3.08
C VAL A 582 -16.58 -0.80 3.36
N GLN A 583 -17.42 -0.48 2.40
CA GLN A 583 -18.36 0.62 2.43
C GLN A 583 -19.79 0.08 2.32
N PRO A 584 -20.83 0.85 2.71
CA PRO A 584 -22.20 0.49 2.36
C PRO A 584 -22.33 0.18 0.87
N GLU A 585 -22.89 -0.98 0.51
CA GLU A 585 -23.08 -1.45 -0.87
C GLU A 585 -21.79 -1.69 -1.69
N MET A 586 -20.58 -1.41 -1.14
CA MET A 586 -19.34 -1.40 -1.92
C MET A 586 -18.18 -2.01 -1.14
N VAL A 587 -17.39 -2.87 -1.82
CA VAL A 587 -16.10 -3.36 -1.34
C VAL A 587 -15.02 -2.85 -2.27
N LEU A 588 -14.02 -2.17 -1.72
CA LEU A 588 -12.84 -1.71 -2.44
C LEU A 588 -11.77 -2.80 -2.37
N PHE A 589 -11.39 -3.33 -3.53
CA PHE A 589 -10.62 -4.55 -3.64
C PHE A 589 -9.34 -4.32 -4.45
N PRO A 590 -8.17 -4.88 -4.07
CA PRO A 590 -6.94 -4.60 -4.77
C PRO A 590 -6.96 -5.12 -6.21
N GLU A 591 -6.25 -4.41 -7.10
CA GLU A 591 -6.11 -4.77 -8.53
C GLU A 591 -5.86 -6.27 -8.69
N LYS A 592 -6.69 -6.90 -9.55
CA LYS A 592 -6.71 -8.34 -9.83
C LYS A 592 -6.69 -9.24 -8.58
N GLY A 593 -7.10 -8.72 -7.44
CA GLY A 593 -7.04 -9.45 -6.17
C GLY A 593 -5.64 -9.86 -5.75
N ALA A 594 -4.64 -9.03 -6.04
CA ALA A 594 -3.21 -9.39 -6.02
C ALA A 594 -2.69 -10.04 -4.74
N ILE A 595 -3.27 -9.70 -3.58
CA ILE A 595 -2.83 -10.26 -2.29
C ILE A 595 -3.56 -11.52 -1.86
N PHE A 596 -4.61 -11.92 -2.58
CA PHE A 596 -5.45 -13.07 -2.25
C PHE A 596 -5.17 -14.22 -3.21
N TRP A 597 -4.45 -15.24 -2.74
CA TRP A 597 -4.13 -16.41 -3.56
C TRP A 597 -5.37 -17.20 -3.99
N GLU A 598 -6.48 -17.06 -3.25
CA GLU A 598 -7.78 -17.65 -3.56
C GLU A 598 -8.36 -17.11 -4.88
N LEU A 599 -7.92 -15.93 -5.30
CA LEU A 599 -8.38 -15.28 -6.52
C LEU A 599 -7.57 -15.63 -7.77
N ASP A 600 -6.58 -16.47 -7.65
CA ASP A 600 -6.04 -17.19 -8.81
C ASP A 600 -7.07 -18.24 -9.29
N VAL A 601 -8.16 -17.76 -9.88
CA VAL A 601 -9.34 -18.55 -10.24
C VAL A 601 -8.96 -19.73 -11.13
N LYS A 602 -8.10 -19.52 -12.12
CA LYS A 602 -7.65 -20.58 -13.03
C LYS A 602 -6.97 -21.72 -12.26
N ARG A 603 -6.14 -21.37 -11.30
CA ARG A 603 -5.44 -22.35 -10.44
C ARG A 603 -6.39 -23.02 -9.47
N GLN A 604 -7.32 -22.28 -8.87
CA GLN A 604 -8.30 -22.85 -7.95
C GLN A 604 -9.18 -23.90 -8.64
N VAL A 605 -9.65 -23.64 -9.86
CA VAL A 605 -10.40 -24.62 -10.65
C VAL A 605 -9.56 -25.89 -10.89
N LYS A 606 -8.30 -25.74 -11.31
CA LYS A 606 -7.38 -26.88 -11.49
C LYS A 606 -7.15 -27.65 -10.19
N ASN A 607 -6.96 -26.93 -9.08
CA ASN A 607 -6.75 -27.54 -7.77
C ASN A 607 -7.96 -28.35 -7.31
N HIS A 608 -9.18 -27.86 -7.52
CA HIS A 608 -10.39 -28.61 -7.20
C HIS A 608 -10.48 -29.92 -7.98
N ILE A 609 -10.14 -29.91 -9.26
CA ILE A 609 -10.09 -31.15 -10.08
C ILE A 609 -9.02 -32.11 -9.54
N ARG A 610 -7.81 -31.59 -9.27
CA ARG A 610 -6.67 -32.41 -8.82
C ARG A 610 -6.88 -33.02 -7.43
N TRP A 611 -7.47 -32.28 -6.50
CA TRP A 611 -7.65 -32.73 -5.10
C TRP A 611 -8.91 -33.55 -4.88
N SER A 612 -9.74 -33.71 -5.90
CA SER A 612 -10.92 -34.58 -5.80
C SER A 612 -10.57 -36.09 -5.65
N GLY A 613 -9.31 -36.44 -5.87
CA GLY A 613 -8.81 -37.82 -5.69
C GLY A 613 -9.53 -38.81 -6.59
N ASN A 614 -10.03 -39.92 -6.00
CA ASN A 614 -10.74 -40.97 -6.75
C ASN A 614 -12.16 -40.56 -7.19
N ASN A 615 -12.69 -39.43 -6.73
CA ASN A 615 -13.97 -38.86 -7.15
C ASN A 615 -13.70 -37.84 -8.27
N GLU A 616 -13.67 -38.28 -9.51
CA GLU A 616 -13.54 -37.36 -10.65
C GLU A 616 -14.69 -36.36 -10.64
N ILE A 617 -14.38 -35.09 -10.38
CA ILE A 617 -15.34 -34.00 -10.52
C ILE A 617 -15.26 -33.39 -11.92
N SER A 618 -16.41 -32.99 -12.45
CA SER A 618 -16.45 -32.31 -13.74
C SER A 618 -15.84 -30.91 -13.65
N LEU A 619 -15.37 -30.37 -14.80
CA LEU A 619 -14.91 -28.99 -14.89
C LEU A 619 -15.96 -28.02 -14.35
N GLN A 620 -17.22 -28.22 -14.71
CA GLN A 620 -18.33 -27.39 -14.26
C GLN A 620 -18.49 -27.40 -12.72
N GLU A 621 -18.37 -28.57 -12.10
CA GLU A 621 -18.43 -28.69 -10.64
C GLU A 621 -17.23 -27.99 -9.97
N ALA A 622 -16.02 -28.12 -10.53
CA ALA A 622 -14.85 -27.42 -10.03
C ALA A 622 -15.01 -25.88 -10.11
N GLN A 623 -15.59 -25.39 -11.21
CA GLN A 623 -15.91 -23.97 -11.38
C GLN A 623 -16.98 -23.51 -10.38
N MET A 624 -18.03 -24.29 -10.16
CA MET A 624 -19.06 -23.99 -9.16
C MET A 624 -18.50 -23.91 -7.74
N ARG A 625 -17.63 -24.84 -7.35
CA ARG A 625 -16.93 -24.83 -6.06
C ARG A 625 -16.03 -23.59 -5.92
N THR A 626 -15.26 -23.28 -6.97
CA THR A 626 -14.40 -22.09 -6.97
C THR A 626 -15.21 -20.81 -6.87
N PHE A 627 -16.32 -20.69 -7.60
CA PHE A 627 -17.19 -19.53 -7.51
C PHE A 627 -17.86 -19.42 -6.13
N SER A 628 -18.29 -20.53 -5.57
CA SER A 628 -18.86 -20.52 -4.19
C SER A 628 -17.85 -20.02 -3.17
N ASN A 629 -16.58 -20.47 -3.26
CA ASN A 629 -15.51 -19.97 -2.39
C ASN A 629 -15.29 -18.47 -2.58
N PHE A 630 -15.30 -17.99 -3.83
CA PHE A 630 -15.23 -16.57 -4.14
C PHE A 630 -16.40 -15.79 -3.51
N ALA A 631 -17.65 -16.25 -3.68
CA ALA A 631 -18.81 -15.63 -3.09
C ALA A 631 -18.75 -15.63 -1.54
N TRP A 632 -18.33 -16.74 -0.94
CA TRP A 632 -18.10 -16.85 0.49
C TRP A 632 -17.08 -15.83 0.99
N MET A 633 -15.99 -15.63 0.26
CA MET A 633 -14.94 -14.69 0.61
C MET A 633 -15.48 -13.27 0.81
N PHE A 634 -16.41 -12.83 -0.02
CA PHE A 634 -16.99 -11.48 0.07
C PHE A 634 -18.20 -11.36 0.97
N LEU A 635 -18.94 -12.43 1.19
CA LEU A 635 -20.19 -12.40 1.95
C LEU A 635 -20.03 -12.88 3.41
N GLN A 636 -18.89 -13.42 3.77
CA GLN A 636 -18.62 -13.97 5.10
C GLN A 636 -18.46 -12.88 6.18
N THR A 637 -19.01 -13.06 7.38
CA THR A 637 -18.86 -12.12 8.52
C THR A 637 -17.56 -12.32 9.28
N GLU A 638 -17.02 -13.51 9.22
CA GLU A 638 -15.84 -13.95 9.91
C GLU A 638 -14.97 -14.72 8.93
N GLY A 639 -13.98 -14.11 8.39
CA GLY A 639 -12.94 -14.75 7.66
C GLY A 639 -11.63 -14.30 8.25
N ASP A 640 -10.73 -15.23 8.52
CA ASP A 640 -9.32 -14.93 8.73
C ASP A 640 -8.76 -14.37 7.42
N TYR A 641 -9.17 -13.16 7.03
CA TYR A 641 -8.48 -12.42 6.00
C TYR A 641 -7.15 -11.96 6.57
N ASN A 642 -6.26 -12.94 6.72
CA ASN A 642 -4.87 -12.64 6.89
C ASN A 642 -4.38 -11.99 5.61
N PHE A 643 -4.35 -10.67 5.58
CA PHE A 643 -3.55 -9.91 4.62
C PHE A 643 -2.05 -10.22 4.76
N SER A 644 -1.66 -11.06 5.71
CA SER A 644 -0.30 -11.53 5.88
C SER A 644 -0.03 -12.70 4.95
N SER A 645 0.80 -12.46 3.97
CA SER A 645 1.37 -13.48 3.10
C SER A 645 1.92 -14.66 3.88
N GLY A 646 1.42 -15.86 3.61
CA GLY A 646 2.21 -17.09 3.66
C GLY A 646 2.69 -17.63 4.98
N SER A 647 2.45 -17.00 6.11
CA SER A 647 2.67 -17.64 7.39
C SER A 647 1.36 -18.29 7.86
N ARG A 648 1.38 -19.58 8.09
CA ARG A 648 0.34 -20.36 8.78
C ARG A 648 0.11 -19.90 10.23
N GLY A 649 0.40 -18.64 10.52
CA GLY A 649 0.13 -17.98 11.78
C GLY A 649 -1.25 -17.35 11.70
N ARG A 650 -2.21 -17.92 12.39
CA ARG A 650 -3.51 -17.34 12.68
C ARG A 650 -3.31 -15.99 13.36
N GLY A 651 -3.18 -14.92 12.58
CA GLY A 651 -3.38 -13.57 13.08
C GLY A 651 -4.88 -13.34 13.13
N ASN A 652 -5.43 -13.24 14.31
CA ASN A 652 -6.83 -12.89 14.54
C ASN A 652 -7.06 -11.45 14.13
N LEU A 653 -7.28 -11.21 12.86
CA LEU A 653 -8.02 -10.06 12.43
C LEU A 653 -9.46 -10.52 12.31
N SER A 654 -10.27 -10.10 13.27
CA SER A 654 -11.71 -10.10 13.06
C SER A 654 -11.92 -9.41 11.72
N SER A 655 -12.28 -10.15 10.69
CA SER A 655 -12.56 -9.56 9.41
C SER A 655 -13.83 -8.77 9.55
N THR A 656 -13.65 -7.52 9.80
CA THR A 656 -14.66 -6.49 9.64
C THR A 656 -14.92 -6.22 8.18
N ALA A 657 -14.23 -6.93 7.28
CA ALA A 657 -14.31 -6.77 5.85
C ALA A 657 -15.54 -7.45 5.22
N ASN A 658 -16.55 -7.80 6.01
CA ASN A 658 -17.74 -8.35 5.42
C ASN A 658 -18.75 -7.27 5.05
N PRO A 659 -18.98 -7.02 3.78
CA PRO A 659 -19.97 -6.05 3.33
C PRO A 659 -21.41 -6.47 3.64
N TYR A 660 -21.61 -7.73 4.01
CA TYR A 660 -22.92 -8.23 4.43
C TYR A 660 -23.38 -7.57 5.74
N PHE A 661 -22.42 -7.24 6.62
CA PHE A 661 -22.67 -6.53 7.87
C PHE A 661 -21.89 -5.23 7.89
N LEU A 662 -22.47 -4.20 7.32
CA LEU A 662 -21.88 -2.86 7.21
C LEU A 662 -21.70 -2.16 8.56
N PHE A 663 -22.26 -2.72 9.62
CA PHE A 663 -22.21 -2.19 10.98
C PHE A 663 -21.84 -3.30 11.96
N PRO A 664 -20.59 -3.82 11.93
CA PRO A 664 -20.18 -4.88 12.85
C PRO A 664 -20.40 -4.50 14.31
N GLN A 665 -20.29 -3.22 14.64
CA GLN A 665 -20.57 -2.71 15.98
C GLN A 665 -22.04 -2.83 16.41
N ILE A 666 -22.96 -2.72 15.46
CA ILE A 666 -24.39 -2.86 15.72
C ILE A 666 -24.77 -4.33 15.85
N TYR A 667 -24.04 -5.23 15.21
CA TYR A 667 -24.37 -6.64 15.15
C TYR A 667 -23.62 -7.51 16.17
N ASN A 668 -22.80 -6.88 17.03
CA ASN A 668 -22.16 -7.57 18.16
C ASN A 668 -23.11 -7.87 19.34
N PHE A 669 -24.40 -7.68 19.17
CA PHE A 669 -25.40 -8.09 20.18
C PHE A 669 -25.60 -9.62 20.28
N ARG A 670 -24.83 -10.41 19.58
CA ARG A 670 -24.71 -11.83 19.88
C ARG A 670 -24.31 -12.12 21.32
N TYR A 671 -23.61 -11.16 21.94
CA TYR A 671 -23.28 -11.25 23.36
C TYR A 671 -24.37 -10.75 24.27
N ASN A 672 -25.54 -10.38 23.72
CA ASN A 672 -26.57 -9.65 24.48
C ASN A 672 -26.08 -8.39 25.19
N ILE A 673 -24.97 -7.82 24.69
CA ILE A 673 -24.28 -6.64 25.25
C ILE A 673 -24.24 -5.60 24.15
N TYR A 674 -25.36 -4.95 23.93
CA TYR A 674 -25.45 -3.91 22.91
C TYR A 674 -25.84 -2.58 23.54
N SER A 675 -25.05 -1.54 23.29
CA SER A 675 -25.41 -0.17 23.63
C SER A 675 -25.41 0.67 22.36
N SER A 676 -26.54 1.29 22.04
CA SER A 676 -26.65 2.27 20.97
C SER A 676 -25.97 3.60 21.34
N GLU A 677 -25.88 3.88 22.64
CA GLU A 677 -25.23 5.10 23.16
C GLU A 677 -23.70 4.95 23.25
N TRP A 678 -23.23 3.73 23.36
CA TRP A 678 -21.83 3.39 23.57
C TRP A 678 -21.34 2.29 22.62
N PRO A 679 -21.29 2.54 21.30
CA PRO A 679 -20.86 1.51 20.34
C PRO A 679 -19.44 0.99 20.61
N VAL A 680 -18.58 1.84 21.18
CA VAL A 680 -17.21 1.47 21.55
C VAL A 680 -17.17 0.42 22.68
N ALA A 681 -18.16 0.40 23.57
CA ALA A 681 -18.21 -0.59 24.63
C ALA A 681 -18.37 -2.01 24.06
N ASN A 682 -19.17 -2.15 23.02
CA ASN A 682 -19.36 -3.45 22.33
C ASN A 682 -18.05 -3.98 21.80
N ARG A 683 -17.26 -3.10 21.18
CA ARG A 683 -15.95 -3.48 20.63
C ARG A 683 -14.90 -3.76 21.71
N ALA A 684 -14.89 -2.96 22.77
CA ALA A 684 -13.99 -3.20 23.90
C ALA A 684 -14.22 -4.56 24.55
N ILE A 685 -15.48 -4.92 24.71
CA ILE A 685 -15.88 -6.22 25.25
C ILE A 685 -15.47 -7.34 24.30
N GLU A 686 -15.74 -7.19 23.01
CA GLU A 686 -15.37 -8.18 22.00
C GLU A 686 -13.86 -8.45 22.01
N LEU A 687 -13.04 -7.38 21.92
CA LEU A 687 -11.59 -7.47 21.96
C LEU A 687 -11.08 -8.09 23.29
N TYR A 688 -11.70 -7.71 24.39
CA TYR A 688 -11.38 -8.26 25.68
C TYR A 688 -11.67 -9.77 25.76
N LEU A 689 -12.86 -10.17 25.35
CA LEU A 689 -13.27 -11.57 25.35
C LEU A 689 -12.41 -12.42 24.40
N GLN A 690 -12.08 -11.88 23.23
CA GLN A 690 -11.16 -12.52 22.31
C GLN A 690 -9.80 -12.75 22.98
N LYS A 691 -9.21 -11.69 23.53
CA LYS A 691 -7.89 -11.77 24.16
C LYS A 691 -7.88 -12.68 25.39
N LYS A 692 -8.96 -12.70 26.15
CA LYS A 692 -9.11 -13.60 27.30
C LYS A 692 -9.17 -15.06 26.84
N SER A 693 -9.95 -15.36 25.78
CA SER A 693 -10.02 -16.72 25.22
C SER A 693 -8.66 -17.23 24.75
N GLU A 694 -7.85 -16.35 24.14
CA GLU A 694 -6.48 -16.67 23.71
C GLU A 694 -5.56 -16.99 24.91
N ASN A 695 -5.63 -16.18 25.97
CA ASN A 695 -4.77 -16.33 27.15
C ASN A 695 -5.13 -17.53 28.03
N GLU A 696 -6.37 -17.99 28.02
CA GLU A 696 -6.80 -19.13 28.84
C GLU A 696 -6.51 -20.50 28.22
N GLY A 697 -5.82 -20.53 27.08
CA GLY A 697 -5.34 -21.77 26.45
C GLY A 697 -6.44 -22.65 25.84
N TRP A 698 -7.59 -22.07 25.55
CA TRP A 698 -8.72 -22.79 24.94
C TRP A 698 -8.53 -23.05 23.45
N GLU A 699 -7.43 -22.63 22.86
CA GLU A 699 -7.15 -22.78 21.44
C GLU A 699 -7.39 -24.19 20.90
N ARG A 700 -7.12 -25.21 21.70
CA ARG A 700 -7.36 -26.61 21.29
C ARG A 700 -8.82 -27.02 21.27
N GLN A 701 -9.65 -26.45 22.15
CA GLN A 701 -11.08 -26.79 22.26
C GLN A 701 -11.94 -25.95 21.30
N ILE A 702 -11.45 -24.81 20.90
CA ILE A 702 -12.20 -23.81 20.13
C ILE A 702 -11.65 -23.59 18.72
N ASN A 703 -10.74 -24.46 18.26
CA ASN A 703 -10.30 -24.47 16.88
C ASN A 703 -11.49 -24.69 15.95
N GLY A 704 -11.82 -23.67 15.14
CA GLY A 704 -12.98 -23.70 14.24
C GLY A 704 -14.18 -22.90 14.73
N LEU A 705 -14.17 -22.41 15.96
CA LEU A 705 -15.22 -21.51 16.45
C LEU A 705 -14.93 -20.07 16.06
N SER A 706 -15.97 -19.35 15.70
CA SER A 706 -15.92 -17.91 15.48
C SER A 706 -15.59 -17.16 16.78
N ASN A 707 -15.10 -15.92 16.67
CA ASN A 707 -14.84 -15.08 17.84
C ASN A 707 -16.06 -14.89 18.73
N ASN A 708 -17.25 -14.88 18.12
CA ASN A 708 -18.52 -14.77 18.83
C ASN A 708 -18.86 -16.03 19.63
N GLU A 709 -18.63 -17.20 19.06
CA GLU A 709 -18.82 -18.47 19.77
C GLU A 709 -17.82 -18.62 20.92
N LYS A 710 -16.56 -18.18 20.70
CA LYS A 710 -15.54 -18.11 21.78
C LYS A 710 -15.99 -17.20 22.92
N ALA A 711 -16.54 -16.04 22.59
CA ALA A 711 -17.03 -15.10 23.59
C ALA A 711 -18.25 -15.64 24.35
N ASN A 712 -19.20 -16.28 23.65
CA ASN A 712 -20.33 -16.94 24.31
C ASN A 712 -19.89 -18.02 25.29
N LEU A 713 -18.90 -18.84 24.92
CA LEU A 713 -18.30 -19.83 25.82
C LEU A 713 -17.67 -19.20 27.07
N LEU A 714 -17.05 -18.03 26.93
CA LEU A 714 -16.51 -17.29 28.08
C LEU A 714 -17.62 -16.76 28.98
N LEU A 715 -18.69 -16.21 28.41
CA LEU A 715 -19.84 -15.71 29.18
C LEU A 715 -20.62 -16.82 29.88
N GLU A 716 -20.62 -18.05 29.34
CA GLU A 716 -21.16 -19.22 30.02
C GLU A 716 -20.36 -19.63 31.27
N LYS A 717 -19.05 -19.35 31.28
CA LYS A 717 -18.17 -19.74 32.38
C LYS A 717 -17.95 -18.65 33.43
N HIS A 718 -18.08 -17.39 33.05
CA HIS A 718 -17.80 -16.24 33.89
C HIS A 718 -19.01 -15.32 33.96
N THR A 719 -19.30 -14.82 35.15
CA THR A 719 -20.30 -13.76 35.28
C THR A 719 -19.80 -12.46 34.64
N PHE A 720 -20.72 -11.66 34.17
CA PHE A 720 -20.38 -10.35 33.57
C PHE A 720 -19.63 -9.45 34.57
N LYS A 721 -19.97 -9.54 35.85
CA LYS A 721 -19.29 -8.80 36.91
C LYS A 721 -17.82 -9.22 37.08
N GLU A 722 -17.51 -10.52 36.95
CA GLU A 722 -16.14 -11.01 36.99
C GLU A 722 -15.34 -10.57 35.77
N LEU A 723 -15.96 -10.55 34.58
CA LEU A 723 -15.34 -10.06 33.37
C LEU A 723 -15.03 -8.56 33.45
N LEU A 724 -15.93 -7.76 34.02
CA LEU A 724 -15.69 -6.32 34.26
C LEU A 724 -14.53 -6.06 35.23
N ALA A 725 -14.49 -6.80 36.35
CA ALA A 725 -13.43 -6.68 37.32
C ALA A 725 -12.06 -7.04 36.71
N ASP A 726 -12.02 -8.04 35.84
CA ASP A 726 -10.82 -8.45 35.12
C ASP A 726 -10.41 -7.40 34.05
N VAL A 727 -11.36 -6.74 33.38
CA VAL A 727 -11.10 -5.60 32.49
C VAL A 727 -10.39 -4.46 33.22
N GLU A 728 -10.83 -4.14 34.43
CA GLU A 728 -10.16 -3.12 35.26
C GLU A 728 -8.73 -3.51 35.64
N GLN A 729 -8.50 -4.77 36.01
CA GLN A 729 -7.15 -5.25 36.41
C GLN A 729 -6.19 -5.34 35.24
N ARG A 730 -6.66 -5.75 34.05
CA ARG A 730 -5.81 -5.91 32.86
C ARG A 730 -5.60 -4.62 32.08
N ASN A 731 -6.08 -3.54 32.60
CA ASN A 731 -6.11 -2.20 32.00
C ASN A 731 -4.76 -1.66 31.53
N LEU A 732 -3.72 -2.42 31.54
CA LEU A 732 -2.38 -1.87 31.47
C LEU A 732 -1.58 -2.23 30.24
N GLN A 733 -2.01 -3.12 29.37
CA GLN A 733 -0.92 -3.67 28.58
C GLN A 733 -0.93 -3.53 27.07
N ASN A 734 -1.92 -3.26 26.30
CA ASN A 734 -1.57 -3.45 24.87
C ASN A 734 -2.40 -2.78 23.78
N ASN A 735 -3.37 -1.97 24.08
CA ASN A 735 -4.02 -1.23 22.98
C ASN A 735 -4.64 0.07 23.50
N ILE A 736 -4.12 1.22 23.09
CA ILE A 736 -4.57 2.53 23.56
C ILE A 736 -6.07 2.72 23.34
N VAL A 737 -6.60 2.32 22.20
CA VAL A 737 -8.03 2.40 21.89
C VAL A 737 -8.84 1.40 22.71
N GLY A 738 -8.40 0.16 22.80
CA GLY A 738 -9.05 -0.86 23.65
C GLY A 738 -8.96 -0.55 25.15
N LEU A 739 -7.87 0.13 25.56
CA LEU A 739 -7.65 0.57 26.92
C LEU A 739 -8.62 1.70 27.31
N GLU A 740 -8.73 2.72 26.48
CA GLU A 740 -9.66 3.84 26.68
C GLU A 740 -11.11 3.38 26.67
N ALA A 741 -11.47 2.51 25.74
CA ALA A 741 -12.80 1.93 25.66
C ALA A 741 -13.11 1.04 26.88
N SER A 742 -12.17 0.24 27.35
CA SER A 742 -12.32 -0.56 28.56
C SER A 742 -12.47 0.31 29.80
N ARG A 743 -11.72 1.43 29.88
CA ARG A 743 -11.84 2.42 30.98
C ARG A 743 -13.17 3.12 30.96
N LEU A 744 -13.64 3.54 29.78
CA LEU A 744 -14.95 4.17 29.62
C LEU A 744 -16.06 3.20 30.01
N PHE A 745 -15.93 1.95 29.58
CA PHE A 745 -16.87 0.89 29.94
C PHE A 745 -16.92 0.61 31.42
N ALA A 746 -15.76 0.43 32.07
CA ALA A 746 -15.64 0.17 33.50
C ALA A 746 -16.14 1.36 34.38
N ARG A 747 -15.98 2.61 33.89
CA ARG A 747 -16.39 3.83 34.61
C ARG A 747 -17.86 4.22 34.39
N SER A 748 -18.48 3.72 33.34
CA SER A 748 -19.80 4.22 32.91
C SER A 748 -20.95 3.73 33.77
N GLU A 749 -20.74 2.87 34.79
CA GLU A 749 -21.84 2.25 35.56
C GLU A 749 -22.99 1.81 34.62
N ILE A 750 -22.64 1.36 33.40
CA ILE A 750 -23.65 0.93 32.44
C ILE A 750 -24.39 -0.22 33.08
N ASN A 751 -25.57 0.10 33.57
CA ASN A 751 -26.55 -0.87 33.99
C ASN A 751 -27.03 -1.57 32.72
N MET A 752 -26.18 -2.42 32.16
CA MET A 752 -26.56 -3.28 31.07
C MET A 752 -27.46 -4.31 31.69
N GLY A 753 -28.74 -3.96 31.74
CA GLY A 753 -29.78 -4.83 32.31
C GLY A 753 -29.67 -6.24 31.71
N VAL A 754 -28.87 -7.07 32.36
CA VAL A 754 -28.81 -8.51 32.18
C VAL A 754 -29.87 -9.11 33.06
#